data_62a4634e134fa12dd9f02839e33d0fb6
#
_entry.id   62a4634e134fa12dd9f02839e33d0fb6
#
_cell.length_a   1.000
_cell.length_b   1.000
_cell.length_c   1.000
_cell.angle_alpha   90.00
_cell.angle_beta   90.00
_cell.angle_gamma   90.00
#
_symmetry.space_group_name_H-M   'P 1'
#
loop_
_entity.id
_entity.type
_entity.pdbx_description
1 polymer ?
#
loop_
_entity_poly.entity_id
_entity_poly.type
_entity_poly.pdbx_seq_one_letter_code
_entity_poly.pdbx_strand_id
1 'polypeptide(L)'
;KGGLIDASNGGSLPGATIYSSTSNKGTISDFNGNFSLDGLKAGEASIKISFIGYATKDTILSISEGENDLGILKLNPSSLGLNEVEVIASIANDRNTPVAASTLSGKFIEDNIGNQEYPEILRNTPSIYVTKQGGGFGDARINVRGFDQTNVAVMINGIPVNDMENGRVYWSNWAGLSDVTSKLQVQRGLGASKLAVPSVGGSINIVTNAADFEKGGSASTTVGNDGYTKYAVALSSGEMSNGLATTFQFTHTRGDGYVDGTKFRAYSYFLSTNYKINEKQSISGTILGAPQWHHQRYGYGSYDNLHLSDYSDDATHGRGIKFNHTWGTLDGEEFNFRRNFYHKPKAFLNHYLDFSENTTLKTSAYVSLGIGGGTGPRGRVQNDSGRVYDSFGGYGVGIRDGNGQIMFDNIVAYNQGNYSGFNDAPNTAPNTTTSSGDGFIRRASMNSHSWYGILSTLDHKLSENLTLTAGVDARYYKGEHYRRLENLLGNTSYVSRSDDNNPDNEITVASPAEFGNFLDRSYRDGNNVLNYHNDGLVSWLGLFGQLEYKNDDMSAFVSFNGSQQGFKRIDYFNYLDDAAPGSDTAQATDWQNFLGGNAKAGFNYKLNDNMRVYASGGYFSKQPIFDNIFLNYVNNINPDAANQTVTAAEVGYGYFDGKINAS
;
A
#
# COMPACT_ATOMS: atom_id res chain seq x y z
N LYS A 1 16.33 26.56 -31.23
CA LYS A 1 15.02 26.18 -30.73
C LYS A 1 14.53 24.91 -31.40
N GLY A 2 13.61 24.18 -30.81
CA GLY A 2 12.98 22.99 -31.38
C GLY A 2 11.86 22.45 -30.50
N GLY A 3 11.14 21.42 -30.98
CA GLY A 3 10.14 20.68 -30.24
C GLY A 3 10.52 19.22 -30.09
N LEU A 4 10.13 18.59 -28.99
CA LEU A 4 10.32 17.16 -28.72
C LEU A 4 8.99 16.44 -28.63
N ILE A 5 8.86 15.38 -29.39
CA ILE A 5 7.66 14.52 -29.35
C ILE A 5 8.04 13.04 -29.27
N ASP A 6 7.13 12.26 -28.74
CA ASP A 6 7.17 10.81 -28.76
C ASP A 6 7.00 10.30 -30.21
N ALA A 7 7.95 9.50 -30.69
CA ALA A 7 7.92 8.96 -32.04
C ALA A 7 6.77 7.97 -32.27
N SER A 8 6.24 7.34 -31.20
CA SER A 8 5.19 6.32 -31.29
C SER A 8 3.77 6.88 -31.31
N ASN A 9 3.54 8.05 -30.66
CA ASN A 9 2.20 8.58 -30.48
C ASN A 9 2.07 10.09 -30.77
N GLY A 10 3.17 10.77 -31.11
CA GLY A 10 3.18 12.20 -31.42
C GLY A 10 2.97 13.12 -30.21
N GLY A 11 2.90 12.59 -28.99
CA GLY A 11 2.75 13.37 -27.77
C GLY A 11 3.97 14.24 -27.48
N SER A 12 3.75 15.47 -26.96
CA SER A 12 4.86 16.33 -26.50
C SER A 12 5.59 15.69 -25.33
N LEU A 13 6.90 15.93 -25.23
CA LEU A 13 7.77 15.41 -24.16
C LEU A 13 8.24 16.55 -23.24
N PRO A 14 7.44 16.96 -22.23
CA PRO A 14 7.81 17.99 -21.29
C PRO A 14 8.86 17.50 -20.29
N GLY A 15 9.85 18.33 -19.98
CA GLY A 15 10.92 18.00 -19.02
C GLY A 15 12.04 17.15 -19.60
N ALA A 16 12.08 16.92 -20.93
CA ALA A 16 13.21 16.26 -21.56
C ALA A 16 14.46 17.16 -21.47
N THR A 17 15.62 16.56 -21.19
CA THR A 17 16.89 17.24 -21.09
C THR A 17 17.58 17.33 -22.45
N ILE A 18 17.99 18.52 -22.85
CA ILE A 18 18.75 18.81 -24.05
C ILE A 18 20.11 19.39 -23.61
N TYR A 19 21.19 18.69 -23.93
CA TYR A 19 22.53 19.07 -23.49
C TYR A 19 23.52 19.07 -24.64
N SER A 20 24.29 20.16 -24.76
CA SER A 20 25.41 20.24 -25.71
C SER A 20 26.72 19.99 -24.99
N SER A 21 27.38 18.87 -25.34
CA SER A 21 28.72 18.57 -24.82
C SER A 21 29.79 19.52 -25.39
N THR A 22 29.61 20.01 -26.61
CA THR A 22 30.54 20.93 -27.27
C THR A 22 30.58 22.31 -26.59
N SER A 23 29.43 22.80 -26.09
CA SER A 23 29.31 24.13 -25.47
C SER A 23 29.14 24.07 -23.95
N ASN A 24 29.01 22.87 -23.38
CA ASN A 24 28.70 22.62 -21.96
C ASN A 24 27.46 23.43 -21.49
N LYS A 25 26.40 23.38 -22.29
CA LYS A 25 25.13 24.08 -22.06
C LYS A 25 23.98 23.09 -22.12
N GLY A 26 22.98 23.29 -21.27
CA GLY A 26 21.78 22.45 -21.22
C GLY A 26 20.51 23.26 -21.00
N THR A 27 19.40 22.70 -21.40
CA THR A 27 18.04 23.20 -21.16
C THR A 27 17.09 22.03 -21.01
N ILE A 28 15.86 22.31 -20.60
CA ILE A 28 14.76 21.34 -20.54
C ILE A 28 13.61 21.80 -21.44
N SER A 29 12.84 20.85 -21.98
CA SER A 29 11.64 21.16 -22.75
C SER A 29 10.50 21.64 -21.84
N ASP A 30 9.70 22.57 -22.34
CA ASP A 30 8.49 23.08 -21.69
C ASP A 30 7.30 22.08 -21.74
N PHE A 31 6.14 22.46 -21.21
CA PHE A 31 4.92 21.63 -21.19
C PHE A 31 4.44 21.21 -22.60
N ASN A 32 4.80 21.93 -23.62
CA ASN A 32 4.44 21.62 -25.01
C ASN A 32 5.56 20.85 -25.73
N GLY A 33 6.62 20.45 -25.00
CA GLY A 33 7.79 19.80 -25.55
C GLY A 33 8.76 20.74 -26.26
N ASN A 34 8.53 22.07 -26.25
CA ASN A 34 9.43 23.01 -26.90
C ASN A 34 10.63 23.33 -26.02
N PHE A 35 11.77 23.58 -26.64
CA PHE A 35 12.98 23.97 -25.95
C PHE A 35 13.73 25.12 -26.65
N SER A 36 14.48 25.90 -25.87
CA SER A 36 15.47 26.86 -26.35
C SER A 36 16.79 26.58 -25.66
N LEU A 37 17.84 26.36 -26.42
CA LEU A 37 19.20 26.16 -25.90
C LEU A 37 20.07 27.30 -26.41
N ASP A 38 20.41 28.23 -25.51
CA ASP A 38 21.13 29.45 -25.84
C ASP A 38 22.64 29.34 -25.56
N GLY A 39 23.43 30.14 -26.26
CA GLY A 39 24.87 30.26 -26.04
C GLY A 39 25.67 29.10 -26.66
N LEU A 40 25.15 28.49 -27.70
CA LEU A 40 25.91 27.58 -28.56
C LEU A 40 26.88 28.37 -29.46
N LYS A 41 28.04 27.78 -29.71
CA LYS A 41 29.01 28.34 -30.68
C LYS A 41 28.62 27.92 -32.10
N ALA A 42 28.82 28.83 -33.06
CA ALA A 42 28.66 28.48 -34.47
C ALA A 42 29.66 27.37 -34.87
N GLY A 43 29.22 26.43 -35.69
CA GLY A 43 29.94 25.24 -36.08
C GLY A 43 29.19 23.94 -35.72
N GLU A 44 29.90 22.85 -35.70
CA GLU A 44 29.31 21.56 -35.30
C GLU A 44 29.09 21.48 -33.77
N ALA A 45 27.86 21.20 -33.37
CA ALA A 45 27.49 21.00 -31.98
C ALA A 45 26.96 19.57 -31.77
N SER A 46 27.57 18.85 -30.85
CA SER A 46 27.03 17.56 -30.37
C SER A 46 25.95 17.82 -29.34
N ILE A 47 24.74 17.43 -29.67
CA ILE A 47 23.55 17.59 -28.83
C ILE A 47 23.06 16.21 -28.38
N LYS A 48 23.01 16.03 -27.07
CA LYS A 48 22.43 14.86 -26.41
C LYS A 48 21.03 15.20 -25.92
N ILE A 49 20.03 14.45 -26.32
CA ILE A 49 18.64 14.59 -25.88
C ILE A 49 18.25 13.35 -25.12
N SER A 50 17.86 13.51 -23.87
CA SER A 50 17.43 12.42 -23.00
C SER A 50 16.10 12.74 -22.34
N PHE A 51 15.26 11.74 -22.24
CA PHE A 51 14.00 11.80 -21.52
C PHE A 51 13.72 10.44 -20.89
N ILE A 52 13.19 10.43 -19.67
CA ILE A 52 12.92 9.18 -18.95
C ILE A 52 11.96 8.32 -19.77
N GLY A 53 12.36 7.07 -20.02
CA GLY A 53 11.58 6.13 -20.82
C GLY A 53 11.80 6.22 -22.33
N TYR A 54 12.80 6.96 -22.79
CA TYR A 54 13.13 7.12 -24.20
C TYR A 54 14.60 6.82 -24.46
N ALA A 55 14.87 6.29 -25.65
CA ALA A 55 16.25 6.11 -26.11
C ALA A 55 16.91 7.48 -26.21
N THR A 56 18.06 7.63 -25.56
CA THR A 56 18.87 8.84 -25.69
C THR A 56 19.23 9.06 -27.16
N LYS A 57 18.99 10.27 -27.66
CA LYS A 57 19.33 10.65 -29.03
C LYS A 57 20.56 11.55 -29.00
N ASP A 58 21.67 11.03 -29.51
CA ASP A 58 22.86 11.81 -29.77
C ASP A 58 22.83 12.26 -31.24
N THR A 59 22.97 13.56 -31.48
CA THR A 59 22.96 14.13 -32.82
C THR A 59 24.00 15.22 -32.97
N ILE A 60 24.62 15.32 -34.13
CA ILE A 60 25.53 16.42 -34.46
C ILE A 60 24.77 17.39 -35.36
N LEU A 61 24.71 18.63 -34.96
CA LEU A 61 23.98 19.71 -35.65
C LEU A 61 24.95 20.79 -36.09
N SER A 62 24.75 21.33 -37.28
CA SER A 62 25.48 22.52 -37.74
C SER A 62 24.74 23.77 -37.29
N ILE A 63 25.35 24.53 -36.39
CA ILE A 63 24.81 25.75 -35.79
C ILE A 63 25.35 26.96 -36.52
N SER A 64 24.47 27.80 -37.04
CA SER A 64 24.80 29.09 -37.67
C SER A 64 24.70 30.22 -36.66
N GLU A 65 25.31 31.38 -36.91
CA GLU A 65 25.09 32.56 -36.12
C GLU A 65 23.60 33.00 -36.18
N GLY A 66 23.02 33.31 -35.04
CA GLY A 66 21.61 33.69 -34.89
C GLY A 66 20.73 32.54 -34.42
N GLU A 67 19.42 32.67 -34.68
CA GLU A 67 18.43 31.67 -34.27
C GLU A 67 18.40 30.47 -35.23
N ASN A 68 18.57 29.27 -34.71
CA ASN A 68 18.47 28.01 -35.45
C ASN A 68 17.19 27.29 -34.99
N ASP A 69 16.31 26.98 -35.96
CA ASP A 69 15.13 26.16 -35.71
C ASP A 69 15.41 24.71 -36.13
N LEU A 70 15.34 23.79 -35.17
CA LEU A 70 15.58 22.37 -35.35
C LEU A 70 14.31 21.61 -35.72
N GLY A 71 13.18 22.29 -35.78
CA GLY A 71 11.88 21.66 -36.01
C GLY A 71 11.50 20.71 -34.89
N ILE A 72 10.70 19.71 -35.25
CA ILE A 72 10.24 18.68 -34.31
C ILE A 72 11.20 17.50 -34.33
N LEU A 73 11.81 17.22 -33.19
CA LEU A 73 12.67 16.08 -32.97
C LEU A 73 11.88 14.96 -32.29
N LYS A 74 11.98 13.75 -32.84
CA LYS A 74 11.29 12.58 -32.33
C LYS A 74 12.25 11.76 -31.46
N LEU A 75 11.79 11.40 -30.27
CA LEU A 75 12.44 10.39 -29.42
C LEU A 75 11.66 9.09 -29.51
N ASN A 76 12.38 7.99 -29.74
CA ASN A 76 11.79 6.67 -29.67
C ASN A 76 11.68 6.24 -28.22
N PRO A 77 10.52 5.72 -27.77
CA PRO A 77 10.45 5.05 -26.48
C PRO A 77 11.57 4.01 -26.38
N SER A 78 12.31 4.04 -25.28
CA SER A 78 13.34 3.01 -25.03
C SER A 78 12.65 1.75 -24.56
N SER A 79 12.80 0.68 -25.30
CA SER A 79 12.26 -0.62 -24.92
C SER A 79 12.94 -1.22 -23.68
N LEU A 80 14.03 -0.66 -23.21
CA LEU A 80 14.87 -1.23 -22.15
C LEU A 80 14.57 -0.72 -20.74
N GLY A 81 14.09 0.51 -20.56
CA GLY A 81 13.73 1.05 -19.24
C GLY A 81 12.26 0.90 -18.87
N LEU A 82 11.37 0.89 -19.87
CA LEU A 82 9.91 0.79 -19.69
C LEU A 82 9.40 -0.65 -19.65
N ASN A 83 10.09 -1.58 -20.30
CA ASN A 83 9.60 -2.94 -20.46
C ASN A 83 9.52 -3.72 -19.17
N GLU A 84 10.35 -3.45 -18.18
CA GLU A 84 10.39 -4.28 -16.97
C GLU A 84 9.23 -4.02 -16.03
N VAL A 85 8.66 -2.82 -16.03
CA VAL A 85 7.53 -2.46 -15.18
C VAL A 85 6.20 -2.42 -15.92
N GLU A 86 6.19 -2.07 -17.20
CA GLU A 86 5.07 -2.36 -18.10
C GLU A 86 4.82 -3.86 -18.24
N VAL A 87 5.79 -4.65 -17.82
CA VAL A 87 5.86 -6.10 -17.94
C VAL A 87 4.71 -6.80 -17.25
N ILE A 88 4.27 -6.37 -16.10
CA ILE A 88 3.33 -7.15 -15.29
C ILE A 88 1.95 -6.51 -15.23
N ALA A 89 1.87 -5.18 -15.26
CA ALA A 89 0.60 -4.46 -15.35
C ALA A 89 0.59 -3.54 -16.56
N SER A 90 -0.41 -3.66 -17.40
CA SER A 90 -0.59 -2.71 -18.51
C SER A 90 -0.78 -1.30 -17.95
N ILE A 91 0.15 -0.42 -18.28
CA ILE A 91 -0.02 1.01 -18.06
C ILE A 91 -0.98 1.51 -19.15
N ALA A 92 -2.13 2.07 -18.73
CA ALA A 92 -3.05 2.69 -19.68
C ALA A 92 -2.38 3.92 -20.29
N ASN A 93 -2.41 4.00 -21.60
CA ASN A 93 -1.98 5.21 -22.29
C ASN A 93 -3.20 6.14 -22.43
N ASP A 94 -3.14 7.32 -21.83
CA ASP A 94 -4.27 8.27 -21.72
C ASP A 94 -5.01 8.57 -23.02
N ARG A 95 -4.38 8.41 -24.17
CA ARG A 95 -4.98 8.68 -25.48
C ARG A 95 -5.40 7.44 -26.25
N ASN A 96 -4.87 6.28 -25.91
CA ASN A 96 -5.02 5.07 -26.73
C ASN A 96 -5.78 3.94 -26.01
N THR A 97 -5.95 4.04 -24.69
CA THR A 97 -6.68 3.02 -23.93
C THR A 97 -8.09 3.51 -23.62
N PRO A 98 -9.15 2.72 -23.84
CA PRO A 98 -10.54 3.14 -23.60
C PRO A 98 -10.91 3.13 -22.11
N VAL A 99 -10.13 3.83 -21.30
CA VAL A 99 -10.30 3.94 -19.84
C VAL A 99 -9.91 5.33 -19.37
N ALA A 100 -10.56 5.80 -18.31
CA ALA A 100 -10.16 7.02 -17.63
C ALA A 100 -8.93 6.75 -16.75
N ALA A 101 -7.76 7.20 -17.16
CA ALA A 101 -6.52 7.06 -16.43
C ALA A 101 -5.94 8.43 -16.03
N SER A 102 -5.14 8.44 -14.98
CA SER A 102 -4.30 9.58 -14.58
C SER A 102 -2.94 9.06 -14.15
N THR A 103 -1.87 9.66 -14.67
CA THR A 103 -0.51 9.27 -14.37
C THR A 103 0.22 10.43 -13.71
N LEU A 104 0.84 10.19 -12.54
CA LEU A 104 1.69 11.11 -11.82
C LEU A 104 3.14 10.66 -11.98
N SER A 105 4.03 11.56 -12.39
CA SER A 105 5.47 11.26 -12.47
C SER A 105 6.12 11.27 -11.09
N GLY A 106 7.25 10.56 -10.92
CA GLY A 106 8.03 10.58 -9.70
C GLY A 106 8.44 12.00 -9.28
N LYS A 107 8.83 12.83 -10.25
CA LYS A 107 9.15 14.24 -10.02
C LYS A 107 7.97 15.03 -9.45
N PHE A 108 6.77 14.84 -9.99
CA PHE A 108 5.56 15.47 -9.45
C PHE A 108 5.30 15.02 -8.01
N ILE A 109 5.48 13.73 -7.72
CA ILE A 109 5.31 13.17 -6.38
C ILE A 109 6.33 13.80 -5.42
N GLU A 110 7.61 13.82 -5.78
CA GLU A 110 8.68 14.40 -4.98
C GLU A 110 8.41 15.87 -4.64
N ASP A 111 8.00 16.68 -5.64
CA ASP A 111 7.76 18.12 -5.48
C ASP A 111 6.51 18.44 -4.65
N ASN A 112 5.51 17.54 -4.58
CA ASN A 112 4.20 17.84 -3.99
C ASN A 112 3.86 17.04 -2.73
N ILE A 113 4.57 15.94 -2.41
CA ILE A 113 4.22 15.08 -1.28
C ILE A 113 4.47 15.75 0.08
N GLY A 114 5.54 16.53 0.22
CA GLY A 114 5.92 17.17 1.48
C GLY A 114 6.00 16.18 2.65
N ASN A 115 5.24 16.47 3.72
CA ASN A 115 5.08 15.60 4.89
C ASN A 115 3.79 14.76 4.86
N GLN A 116 3.11 14.72 3.72
CA GLN A 116 1.86 13.97 3.56
C GLN A 116 2.12 12.46 3.45
N GLU A 117 1.11 11.66 3.75
CA GLU A 117 1.14 10.24 3.50
C GLU A 117 1.00 9.96 1.99
N TYR A 118 1.55 8.82 1.56
CA TYR A 118 1.58 8.47 0.14
C TYR A 118 0.22 8.56 -0.58
N PRO A 119 -0.93 8.11 -0.01
CA PRO A 119 -2.23 8.26 -0.65
C PRO A 119 -2.68 9.69 -0.88
N GLU A 120 -2.21 10.63 -0.07
CA GLU A 120 -2.67 12.03 -0.12
C GLU A 120 -2.22 12.75 -1.39
N ILE A 121 -1.17 12.26 -2.06
CA ILE A 121 -0.76 12.78 -3.38
C ILE A 121 -1.87 12.64 -4.43
N LEU A 122 -2.79 11.70 -4.23
CA LEU A 122 -3.93 11.46 -5.12
C LEU A 122 -5.14 12.36 -4.83
N ARG A 123 -5.10 13.21 -3.79
CA ARG A 123 -6.23 14.07 -3.40
C ARG A 123 -6.75 14.95 -4.53
N ASN A 124 -5.88 15.42 -5.41
CA ASN A 124 -6.23 16.26 -6.55
C ASN A 124 -6.54 15.44 -7.83
N THR A 125 -6.50 14.12 -7.75
CA THR A 125 -6.85 13.26 -8.90
C THR A 125 -8.38 13.13 -8.99
N PRO A 126 -8.99 13.39 -10.15
CA PRO A 126 -10.45 13.31 -10.30
C PRO A 126 -11.01 11.97 -9.84
N SER A 127 -12.18 11.99 -9.19
CA SER A 127 -12.90 10.82 -8.68
C SER A 127 -12.17 10.00 -7.60
N ILE A 128 -11.16 10.57 -6.96
CA ILE A 128 -10.47 9.97 -5.81
C ILE A 128 -10.78 10.79 -4.56
N TYR A 129 -11.14 10.10 -3.49
CA TYR A 129 -11.32 10.67 -2.18
C TYR A 129 -10.35 10.02 -1.21
N VAL A 130 -9.56 10.85 -0.52
CA VAL A 130 -8.55 10.41 0.44
C VAL A 130 -8.85 11.00 1.81
N THR A 131 -8.83 10.18 2.85
CA THR A 131 -9.00 10.59 4.23
C THR A 131 -7.83 10.13 5.10
N LYS A 132 -7.48 10.95 6.10
CA LYS A 132 -6.63 10.53 7.21
C LYS A 132 -7.50 9.91 8.30
N GLN A 133 -6.94 8.95 9.02
CA GLN A 133 -7.56 8.32 10.18
C GLN A 133 -6.57 8.28 11.36
N GLY A 134 -7.02 7.82 12.53
CA GLY A 134 -6.14 7.45 13.66
C GLY A 134 -5.30 8.56 14.30
N GLY A 135 -5.42 9.79 13.85
CA GLY A 135 -4.61 10.92 14.33
C GLY A 135 -3.59 11.45 13.34
N GLY A 136 -3.41 10.77 12.20
CA GLY A 136 -2.67 11.35 11.09
C GLY A 136 -1.65 10.46 10.39
N PHE A 137 -0.78 9.74 11.05
CA PHE A 137 0.24 8.94 10.38
C PHE A 137 -0.23 7.49 10.13
N GLY A 138 -0.09 7.04 8.88
CA GLY A 138 -0.14 5.63 8.50
C GLY A 138 -1.52 5.04 8.21
N ASP A 139 -2.60 5.75 8.52
CA ASP A 139 -3.96 5.20 8.49
C ASP A 139 -4.84 5.80 7.38
N ALA A 140 -4.24 6.34 6.33
CA ALA A 140 -5.00 6.90 5.21
C ALA A 140 -5.89 5.87 4.51
N ARG A 141 -7.02 6.34 3.98
CA ARG A 141 -7.97 5.54 3.18
C ARG A 141 -8.18 6.18 1.83
N ILE A 142 -8.41 5.34 0.84
CA ILE A 142 -8.70 5.77 -0.54
C ILE A 142 -10.04 5.19 -0.98
N ASN A 143 -10.86 6.06 -1.57
CA ASN A 143 -12.04 5.67 -2.33
C ASN A 143 -11.86 6.12 -3.78
N VAL A 144 -12.20 5.27 -4.71
CA VAL A 144 -12.17 5.57 -6.15
C VAL A 144 -13.58 5.42 -6.71
N ARG A 145 -14.14 6.51 -7.25
CA ARG A 145 -15.54 6.54 -7.73
C ARG A 145 -16.56 6.06 -6.68
N GLY A 146 -16.33 6.35 -5.41
CA GLY A 146 -17.18 5.92 -4.30
C GLY A 146 -16.93 4.48 -3.79
N PHE A 147 -16.20 3.66 -4.54
CA PHE A 147 -15.79 2.34 -4.06
C PHE A 147 -14.65 2.46 -3.06
N ASP A 148 -14.76 1.74 -1.95
CA ASP A 148 -13.69 1.67 -0.98
C ASP A 148 -12.49 0.85 -1.50
N GLN A 149 -11.37 0.93 -0.80
CA GLN A 149 -10.11 0.29 -1.24
C GLN A 149 -10.18 -1.23 -1.36
N THR A 150 -11.16 -1.92 -0.79
CA THR A 150 -11.34 -3.37 -0.96
C THR A 150 -11.83 -3.73 -2.36
N ASN A 151 -12.36 -2.76 -3.08
CA ASN A 151 -12.83 -2.85 -4.46
C ASN A 151 -11.90 -2.13 -5.46
N VAL A 152 -10.71 -1.74 -5.02
CA VAL A 152 -9.67 -1.09 -5.84
C VAL A 152 -8.42 -1.94 -5.79
N ALA A 153 -7.90 -2.38 -6.93
CA ALA A 153 -6.63 -3.10 -6.97
C ALA A 153 -5.47 -2.13 -6.76
N VAL A 154 -4.75 -2.24 -5.66
CA VAL A 154 -3.51 -1.50 -5.43
C VAL A 154 -2.34 -2.42 -5.70
N MET A 155 -1.41 -1.96 -6.52
CA MET A 155 -0.28 -2.76 -7.00
C MET A 155 1.04 -2.01 -6.84
N ILE A 156 2.09 -2.75 -6.56
CA ILE A 156 3.48 -2.29 -6.66
C ILE A 156 4.13 -3.12 -7.76
N ASN A 157 4.62 -2.46 -8.81
CA ASN A 157 5.19 -3.11 -10.00
C ASN A 157 4.24 -4.17 -10.61
N GLY A 158 2.92 -3.87 -10.63
CA GLY A 158 1.90 -4.78 -11.14
C GLY A 158 1.49 -5.92 -10.21
N ILE A 159 2.12 -6.06 -9.06
CA ILE A 159 1.81 -7.12 -8.10
C ILE A 159 0.87 -6.57 -7.02
N PRO A 160 -0.30 -7.18 -6.83
CA PRO A 160 -1.27 -6.73 -5.83
C PRO A 160 -0.71 -6.74 -4.41
N VAL A 161 -1.09 -5.70 -3.65
CA VAL A 161 -0.73 -5.54 -2.23
C VAL A 161 -1.94 -5.48 -1.30
N ASN A 162 -3.14 -5.60 -1.84
CA ASN A 162 -4.35 -5.78 -1.05
C ASN A 162 -4.24 -7.07 -0.25
N ASP A 163 -4.56 -6.99 1.02
CA ASP A 163 -4.54 -8.14 1.94
C ASP A 163 -5.46 -9.26 1.44
N MET A 164 -5.00 -10.51 1.52
CA MET A 164 -5.70 -11.67 0.95
C MET A 164 -6.94 -12.10 1.75
N GLU A 165 -7.05 -11.72 3.02
CA GLU A 165 -8.19 -12.06 3.87
C GLU A 165 -9.30 -11.00 3.78
N ASN A 166 -8.93 -9.71 3.89
CA ASN A 166 -9.91 -8.61 4.00
C ASN A 166 -9.89 -7.62 2.83
N GLY A 167 -8.98 -7.76 1.86
CA GLY A 167 -8.89 -6.91 0.68
C GLY A 167 -8.35 -5.48 0.91
N ARG A 168 -7.98 -5.11 2.14
CA ARG A 168 -7.55 -3.75 2.49
C ARG A 168 -6.08 -3.51 2.20
N VAL A 169 -5.72 -2.22 2.07
CA VAL A 169 -4.32 -1.76 2.01
C VAL A 169 -4.04 -0.92 3.26
N TYR A 170 -2.99 -1.27 3.97
CA TYR A 170 -2.51 -0.56 5.16
C TYR A 170 -1.30 0.27 4.77
N TRP A 171 -1.51 1.56 4.54
CA TRP A 171 -0.52 2.45 3.93
C TRP A 171 0.71 2.70 4.80
N SER A 172 0.60 2.54 6.12
CA SER A 172 1.75 2.58 7.04
C SER A 172 2.83 1.54 6.71
N ASN A 173 2.46 0.41 6.08
CA ASN A 173 3.42 -0.60 5.63
C ASN A 173 4.26 -0.17 4.42
N TRP A 174 3.92 0.96 3.80
CA TRP A 174 4.52 1.49 2.58
C TRP A 174 5.09 2.90 2.78
N ALA A 175 5.40 3.29 4.02
CA ALA A 175 6.07 4.56 4.32
C ALA A 175 7.39 4.64 3.52
N GLY A 176 7.66 5.80 2.91
CA GLY A 176 8.84 6.01 2.06
C GLY A 176 8.75 5.45 0.64
N LEU A 177 7.64 4.79 0.25
CA LEU A 177 7.45 4.33 -1.13
C LEU A 177 7.44 5.50 -2.13
N SER A 178 7.00 6.70 -1.69
CA SER A 178 7.05 7.94 -2.48
C SER A 178 8.45 8.28 -3.00
N ASP A 179 9.48 7.98 -2.22
CA ASP A 179 10.86 8.36 -2.51
C ASP A 179 11.51 7.50 -3.61
N VAL A 180 10.88 6.36 -3.93
CA VAL A 180 11.34 5.40 -4.95
C VAL A 180 10.32 5.17 -6.05
N THR A 181 9.24 5.94 -6.07
CA THR A 181 8.23 5.85 -7.11
C THR A 181 8.68 6.61 -8.35
N SER A 182 8.86 5.90 -9.45
CA SER A 182 9.13 6.51 -10.77
C SER A 182 7.84 6.98 -11.44
N LYS A 183 6.74 6.27 -11.22
CA LYS A 183 5.43 6.57 -11.79
C LYS A 183 4.30 6.01 -10.92
N LEU A 184 3.21 6.77 -10.79
CA LEU A 184 1.98 6.33 -10.14
C LEU A 184 0.83 6.47 -11.14
N GLN A 185 0.18 5.37 -11.50
CA GLN A 185 -0.97 5.40 -12.40
C GLN A 185 -2.25 4.96 -11.70
N VAL A 186 -3.29 5.74 -11.86
CA VAL A 186 -4.65 5.41 -11.44
C VAL A 186 -5.52 5.19 -12.68
N GLN A 187 -6.09 4.00 -12.79
CA GLN A 187 -7.16 3.69 -13.75
C GLN A 187 -8.48 3.66 -13.00
N ARG A 188 -9.43 4.46 -13.43
CA ARG A 188 -10.74 4.63 -12.78
C ARG A 188 -11.80 3.81 -13.48
N GLY A 189 -12.68 3.15 -12.73
CA GLY A 189 -13.76 2.33 -13.26
C GLY A 189 -13.29 0.98 -13.79
N LEU A 190 -13.88 0.54 -14.91
CA LEU A 190 -13.70 -0.81 -15.43
C LEU A 190 -12.27 -1.19 -15.81
N GLY A 191 -11.36 -0.25 -15.91
CA GLY A 191 -9.93 -0.39 -16.13
C GLY A 191 -9.51 -1.41 -17.19
N ALA A 192 -8.45 -1.14 -17.91
CA ALA A 192 -7.82 -2.10 -18.83
C ALA A 192 -6.86 -3.07 -18.11
N SER A 193 -7.01 -3.23 -16.78
CA SER A 193 -6.14 -4.17 -16.05
C SER A 193 -6.32 -5.57 -16.62
N LYS A 194 -5.22 -6.13 -17.10
CA LYS A 194 -5.13 -7.47 -17.67
C LYS A 194 -5.09 -8.57 -16.59
N LEU A 195 -5.04 -8.19 -15.32
CA LEU A 195 -4.87 -9.12 -14.21
C LEU A 195 -6.19 -9.79 -13.77
N ALA A 196 -6.07 -10.97 -13.19
CA ALA A 196 -7.20 -11.72 -12.65
C ALA A 196 -7.83 -11.11 -11.37
N VAL A 197 -7.39 -9.92 -10.92
CA VAL A 197 -7.91 -9.28 -9.70
C VAL A 197 -9.23 -8.59 -10.00
N PRO A 198 -10.33 -8.95 -9.34
CA PRO A 198 -11.60 -8.26 -9.49
C PRO A 198 -11.52 -6.87 -8.86
N SER A 199 -11.50 -5.84 -9.70
CA SER A 199 -11.34 -4.44 -9.32
C SER A 199 -12.39 -3.61 -10.05
N VAL A 200 -13.49 -3.31 -9.35
CA VAL A 200 -14.63 -2.58 -9.89
C VAL A 200 -14.42 -1.08 -9.83
N GLY A 201 -13.84 -0.59 -8.74
CA GLY A 201 -13.56 0.84 -8.53
C GLY A 201 -12.44 1.36 -9.42
N GLY A 202 -11.53 0.49 -9.82
CA GLY A 202 -10.34 0.84 -10.59
C GLY A 202 -9.06 0.21 -10.05
N SER A 203 -7.92 0.65 -10.58
CA SER A 203 -6.62 0.18 -10.10
C SER A 203 -5.65 1.34 -9.86
N ILE A 204 -4.76 1.15 -8.90
CA ILE A 204 -3.65 2.04 -8.58
C ILE A 204 -2.38 1.21 -8.74
N ASN A 205 -1.51 1.59 -9.69
CA ASN A 205 -0.23 0.92 -9.89
C ASN A 205 0.93 1.86 -9.58
N ILE A 206 1.74 1.47 -8.62
CA ILE A 206 2.93 2.19 -8.17
C ILE A 206 4.13 1.50 -8.82
N VAL A 207 4.88 2.27 -9.57
CA VAL A 207 6.01 1.78 -10.34
C VAL A 207 7.30 2.23 -9.67
N THR A 208 8.18 1.26 -9.38
CA THR A 208 9.51 1.50 -8.84
C THR A 208 10.52 0.71 -9.68
N ASN A 209 11.40 1.37 -10.40
CA ASN A 209 12.35 0.68 -11.28
C ASN A 209 13.75 1.27 -11.10
N ALA A 210 14.74 0.43 -10.77
CA ALA A 210 16.12 0.85 -10.59
C ALA A 210 16.75 1.44 -11.87
N ALA A 211 16.34 0.98 -13.04
CA ALA A 211 16.84 1.46 -14.31
C ALA A 211 16.34 2.87 -14.69
N ASP A 212 15.24 3.34 -14.05
CA ASP A 212 14.70 4.68 -14.30
C ASP A 212 15.49 5.78 -13.57
N PHE A 213 16.40 5.42 -12.67
CA PHE A 213 17.20 6.38 -11.90
C PHE A 213 18.55 6.62 -12.57
N GLU A 214 18.89 7.90 -12.77
CA GLU A 214 20.21 8.28 -13.26
C GLU A 214 21.30 7.93 -12.23
N LYS A 215 22.53 7.75 -12.72
CA LYS A 215 23.70 7.57 -11.83
C LYS A 215 23.88 8.78 -10.93
N GLY A 216 23.84 8.54 -9.62
CA GLY A 216 24.02 9.63 -8.66
C GLY A 216 23.56 9.25 -7.26
N GLY A 217 23.41 10.25 -6.42
CA GLY A 217 22.89 10.07 -5.08
C GLY A 217 22.33 11.37 -4.52
N SER A 218 21.42 11.25 -3.58
CA SER A 218 20.84 12.36 -2.84
C SER A 218 20.82 12.07 -1.34
N ALA A 219 20.94 13.13 -0.56
CA ALA A 219 20.68 13.12 0.87
C ALA A 219 19.80 14.32 1.20
N SER A 220 18.70 14.10 1.91
CA SER A 220 17.75 15.15 2.23
C SER A 220 17.31 15.10 3.69
N THR A 221 16.94 16.28 4.21
CA THR A 221 16.31 16.45 5.52
C THR A 221 15.06 17.29 5.33
N THR A 222 13.94 16.81 5.85
CA THR A 222 12.67 17.53 5.86
C THR A 222 12.25 17.77 7.31
N VAL A 223 11.81 18.99 7.62
CA VAL A 223 11.22 19.37 8.91
C VAL A 223 9.82 19.91 8.68
N GLY A 224 8.93 19.68 9.62
CA GLY A 224 7.54 20.13 9.52
C GLY A 224 6.91 20.37 10.89
N ASN A 225 5.60 20.60 10.89
CA ASN A 225 4.81 20.81 12.09
C ASN A 225 4.86 19.59 13.01
N ASP A 226 4.56 19.79 14.29
CA ASP A 226 4.38 18.74 15.29
C ASP A 226 5.59 17.78 15.37
N GLY A 227 6.79 18.36 15.38
CA GLY A 227 8.05 17.61 15.52
C GLY A 227 8.41 16.73 14.31
N TYR A 228 7.70 16.86 13.17
CA TYR A 228 8.00 16.07 11.98
C TYR A 228 9.43 16.28 11.50
N THR A 229 10.15 15.17 11.35
CA THR A 229 11.50 15.14 10.81
C THR A 229 11.68 13.90 9.94
N LYS A 230 12.19 14.09 8.73
CA LYS A 230 12.53 12.99 7.81
C LYS A 230 13.97 13.14 7.35
N TYR A 231 14.74 12.07 7.40
CA TYR A 231 16.06 11.92 6.78
C TYR A 231 15.96 10.87 5.69
N ALA A 232 16.47 11.17 4.50
CA ALA A 232 16.47 10.25 3.39
C ALA A 232 17.83 10.24 2.69
N VAL A 233 18.27 9.06 2.28
CA VAL A 233 19.46 8.85 1.45
C VAL A 233 19.07 7.93 0.30
N ALA A 234 19.40 8.29 -0.92
CA ALA A 234 19.23 7.46 -2.11
C ALA A 234 20.52 7.44 -2.93
N LEU A 235 20.86 6.28 -3.47
CA LEU A 235 22.03 6.04 -4.30
C LEU A 235 21.62 5.19 -5.50
N SER A 236 22.05 5.58 -6.70
CA SER A 236 21.84 4.80 -7.92
C SER A 236 23.13 4.70 -8.72
N SER A 237 23.41 3.50 -9.23
CA SER A 237 24.51 3.30 -10.16
C SER A 237 24.18 3.84 -11.56
N GLY A 238 22.90 4.08 -11.88
CA GLY A 238 22.41 4.14 -13.24
C GLY A 238 22.67 2.80 -13.97
N GLU A 239 22.33 2.73 -15.24
CA GLU A 239 22.70 1.57 -16.07
C GLU A 239 24.20 1.61 -16.38
N MET A 240 24.90 0.56 -15.97
CA MET A 240 26.33 0.39 -16.21
C MET A 240 26.57 -0.32 -17.56
N SER A 241 27.78 -0.18 -18.13
CA SER A 241 28.14 -0.78 -19.41
C SER A 241 28.03 -2.31 -19.48
N ASN A 242 28.01 -2.97 -18.33
CA ASN A 242 27.77 -4.42 -18.21
C ASN A 242 26.29 -4.80 -18.09
N GLY A 243 25.36 -3.85 -18.27
CA GLY A 243 23.92 -4.07 -18.18
C GLY A 243 23.35 -4.17 -16.75
N LEU A 244 24.13 -3.83 -15.73
CA LEU A 244 23.68 -3.81 -14.34
C LEU A 244 23.22 -2.40 -13.93
N ALA A 245 22.08 -2.29 -13.28
CA ALA A 245 21.60 -1.08 -12.61
C ALA A 245 21.18 -1.43 -11.18
N THR A 246 21.62 -0.65 -10.20
CA THR A 246 21.26 -0.86 -8.79
C THR A 246 20.88 0.46 -8.15
N THR A 247 19.75 0.46 -7.44
CA THR A 247 19.28 1.60 -6.67
C THR A 247 19.04 1.18 -5.23
N PHE A 248 19.56 1.94 -4.30
CA PHE A 248 19.37 1.81 -2.85
C PHE A 248 18.76 3.08 -2.30
N GLN A 249 17.82 2.93 -1.34
CA GLN A 249 17.24 4.05 -0.62
C GLN A 249 16.98 3.64 0.84
N PHE A 250 17.20 4.58 1.75
CA PHE A 250 16.87 4.44 3.17
C PHE A 250 16.28 5.74 3.69
N THR A 251 15.20 5.65 4.50
CA THR A 251 14.62 6.80 5.19
C THR A 251 14.38 6.52 6.67
N HIS A 252 14.42 7.59 7.46
CA HIS A 252 13.94 7.63 8.84
C HIS A 252 13.00 8.81 9.00
N THR A 253 11.77 8.56 9.43
CA THR A 253 10.73 9.58 9.66
C THR A 253 10.21 9.46 11.08
N ARG A 254 10.02 10.61 11.76
CA ARG A 254 9.44 10.69 13.09
C ARG A 254 8.65 11.98 13.27
N GLY A 255 7.77 12.00 14.27
CA GLY A 255 7.01 13.19 14.67
C GLY A 255 6.16 12.93 15.90
N ASP A 256 5.61 14.00 16.48
CA ASP A 256 4.73 13.91 17.66
C ASP A 256 3.25 13.76 17.26
N GLY A 257 2.93 14.07 15.97
CA GLY A 257 1.58 14.04 15.43
C GLY A 257 0.75 15.28 15.77
N TYR A 258 -0.24 15.57 14.92
CA TYR A 258 -1.14 16.73 15.11
C TYR A 258 -2.10 16.55 16.28
N VAL A 259 -2.58 15.34 16.50
CA VAL A 259 -3.44 14.97 17.62
C VAL A 259 -2.58 14.60 18.82
N ASP A 260 -3.00 14.96 20.03
CA ASP A 260 -2.25 14.71 21.26
C ASP A 260 -1.98 13.20 21.45
N GLY A 261 -0.75 12.86 21.86
CA GLY A 261 -0.36 11.46 22.10
C GLY A 261 -0.40 10.57 20.85
N THR A 262 -0.10 11.12 19.66
CA THR A 262 -0.03 10.36 18.41
C THR A 262 1.37 10.33 17.80
N LYS A 263 2.38 10.24 18.65
CA LYS A 263 3.78 10.08 18.26
C LYS A 263 4.01 8.90 17.33
N PHE A 264 4.92 9.07 16.39
CA PHE A 264 5.25 8.01 15.44
C PHE A 264 6.74 7.96 15.09
N ARG A 265 7.18 6.79 14.63
CA ARG A 265 8.51 6.54 14.08
C ARG A 265 8.41 5.48 12.98
N ALA A 266 9.01 5.78 11.84
CA ALA A 266 9.06 4.89 10.69
C ALA A 266 10.45 4.89 10.06
N TYR A 267 10.85 3.74 9.57
CA TYR A 267 11.97 3.59 8.65
C TYR A 267 11.45 3.06 7.33
N SER A 268 12.18 3.28 6.24
CA SER A 268 11.97 2.53 5.01
C SER A 268 13.29 2.18 4.37
N TYR A 269 13.30 1.07 3.67
CA TYR A 269 14.43 0.65 2.88
C TYR A 269 13.96 0.09 1.54
N PHE A 270 14.75 0.34 0.53
CA PHE A 270 14.54 -0.13 -0.83
C PHE A 270 15.88 -0.51 -1.44
N LEU A 271 15.95 -1.69 -2.01
CA LEU A 271 17.07 -2.13 -2.83
C LEU A 271 16.50 -2.80 -4.07
N SER A 272 16.84 -2.28 -5.23
CA SER A 272 16.47 -2.87 -6.51
C SER A 272 17.68 -3.00 -7.38
N THR A 273 17.82 -4.14 -8.01
CA THR A 273 18.88 -4.44 -8.97
C THR A 273 18.28 -5.01 -10.23
N ASN A 274 18.63 -4.43 -11.36
CA ASN A 274 18.26 -4.89 -12.68
C ASN A 274 19.52 -5.36 -13.41
N TYR A 275 19.44 -6.50 -14.09
CA TYR A 275 20.53 -7.04 -14.89
C TYR A 275 20.03 -7.47 -16.27
N LYS A 276 20.56 -6.81 -17.31
CA LYS A 276 20.36 -7.17 -18.72
C LYS A 276 21.28 -8.34 -19.05
N ILE A 277 20.74 -9.55 -19.14
CA ILE A 277 21.51 -10.75 -19.46
C ILE A 277 21.98 -10.69 -20.92
N ASN A 278 21.09 -10.28 -21.82
CA ASN A 278 21.32 -10.02 -23.24
C ASN A 278 20.18 -9.17 -23.81
N GLU A 279 20.16 -8.94 -25.13
CA GLU A 279 19.15 -8.11 -25.81
C GLU A 279 17.71 -8.66 -25.70
N LYS A 280 17.54 -9.95 -25.33
CA LYS A 280 16.25 -10.63 -25.23
C LYS A 280 15.84 -10.97 -23.80
N GLN A 281 16.73 -10.81 -22.83
CA GLN A 281 16.46 -11.24 -21.46
C GLN A 281 16.97 -10.25 -20.44
N SER A 282 16.15 -9.95 -19.47
CA SER A 282 16.54 -9.26 -18.24
C SER A 282 15.97 -9.94 -17.01
N ILE A 283 16.63 -9.72 -15.89
CA ILE A 283 16.19 -10.17 -14.57
C ILE A 283 16.30 -9.01 -13.59
N SER A 284 15.32 -8.84 -12.71
CA SER A 284 15.42 -7.87 -11.63
C SER A 284 15.04 -8.47 -10.28
N GLY A 285 15.73 -7.99 -9.26
CA GLY A 285 15.44 -8.29 -7.87
C GLY A 285 15.16 -7.01 -7.09
N THR A 286 14.05 -6.97 -6.37
CA THR A 286 13.69 -5.82 -5.54
C THR A 286 13.31 -6.29 -4.14
N ILE A 287 13.83 -5.62 -3.11
CA ILE A 287 13.44 -5.80 -1.72
C ILE A 287 13.06 -4.43 -1.17
N LEU A 288 11.89 -4.36 -0.53
CA LEU A 288 11.43 -3.15 0.15
C LEU A 288 10.72 -3.48 1.45
N GLY A 289 10.74 -2.54 2.38
CA GLY A 289 10.05 -2.65 3.64
C GLY A 289 10.02 -1.33 4.39
N ALA A 290 9.03 -1.20 5.27
CA ALA A 290 8.79 0.01 6.06
C ALA A 290 8.45 -0.35 7.52
N PRO A 291 9.45 -0.75 8.35
CA PRO A 291 9.22 -0.96 9.77
C PRO A 291 8.80 0.35 10.43
N GLN A 292 7.66 0.31 11.13
CA GLN A 292 7.08 1.50 11.75
C GLN A 292 6.31 1.18 13.03
N TRP A 293 6.15 2.18 13.89
CA TRP A 293 5.12 2.24 14.89
C TRP A 293 4.54 3.66 14.97
N HIS A 294 3.26 3.74 15.33
CA HIS A 294 2.59 5.00 15.61
C HIS A 294 1.50 4.84 16.66
N HIS A 295 1.33 5.84 17.49
CA HIS A 295 0.19 5.94 18.37
C HIS A 295 -1.05 6.41 17.61
N GLN A 296 -2.21 6.02 18.10
CA GLN A 296 -3.48 6.33 17.44
C GLN A 296 -4.45 7.00 18.40
N ARG A 297 -5.31 7.84 17.85
CA ARG A 297 -6.59 8.17 18.49
C ARG A 297 -7.61 7.16 17.99
N TYR A 298 -8.26 6.49 18.90
CA TYR A 298 -9.26 5.48 18.57
C TYR A 298 -10.56 5.79 19.28
N GLY A 299 -11.67 5.90 18.54
CA GLY A 299 -13.00 6.06 19.09
C GLY A 299 -13.53 4.74 19.65
N TYR A 300 -14.05 4.76 20.88
CA TYR A 300 -14.83 3.66 21.45
C TYR A 300 -15.92 4.23 22.36
N GLY A 301 -17.11 3.64 22.32
CA GLY A 301 -18.24 4.05 23.13
C GLY A 301 -18.72 5.46 22.80
N SER A 302 -18.80 6.33 23.79
CA SER A 302 -19.29 7.70 23.61
C SER A 302 -18.46 8.58 22.66
N TYR A 303 -17.25 8.15 22.28
CA TYR A 303 -16.36 8.88 21.38
C TYR A 303 -16.32 8.32 19.96
N ASP A 304 -17.05 7.24 19.66
CA ASP A 304 -17.06 6.62 18.32
C ASP A 304 -17.70 7.50 17.25
N ASN A 305 -18.67 8.33 17.63
CA ASN A 305 -19.43 9.20 16.75
C ASN A 305 -19.33 10.66 17.20
N LEU A 306 -18.10 11.16 17.37
CA LEU A 306 -17.88 12.56 17.71
C LEU A 306 -18.45 13.47 16.61
N HIS A 307 -19.54 14.16 16.94
CA HIS A 307 -20.04 15.28 16.16
C HIS A 307 -19.17 16.52 16.42
N LEU A 308 -19.22 17.53 15.55
CA LEU A 308 -18.48 18.78 15.74
C LEU A 308 -18.80 19.44 17.11
N SER A 309 -20.01 19.27 17.63
CA SER A 309 -20.42 19.71 18.96
C SER A 309 -19.69 19.01 20.10
N ASP A 310 -19.18 17.80 19.88
CA ASP A 310 -18.51 17.00 20.90
C ASP A 310 -17.03 17.42 21.06
N TYR A 311 -16.53 18.29 20.19
CA TYR A 311 -15.24 18.95 20.34
C TYR A 311 -15.34 20.27 21.12
N SER A 312 -16.37 20.43 21.94
CA SER A 312 -16.52 21.56 22.87
C SER A 312 -15.35 21.60 23.86
N ASP A 313 -15.08 22.77 24.42
CA ASP A 313 -14.01 22.94 25.41
C ASP A 313 -14.23 22.05 26.65
N ASP A 314 -15.46 21.88 27.11
CA ASP A 314 -15.79 21.01 28.24
C ASP A 314 -15.49 19.54 27.98
N ALA A 315 -15.91 19.00 26.82
CA ALA A 315 -15.71 17.60 26.45
C ALA A 315 -14.25 17.26 26.11
N THR A 316 -13.50 18.23 25.64
CA THR A 316 -12.12 18.06 25.18
C THR A 316 -11.08 18.71 26.07
N HIS A 317 -11.45 19.19 27.26
CA HIS A 317 -10.57 19.89 28.19
C HIS A 317 -9.79 21.05 27.50
N GLY A 318 -10.46 21.80 26.62
CA GLY A 318 -9.88 22.91 25.88
C GLY A 318 -8.97 22.50 24.71
N ARG A 319 -8.84 21.21 24.40
CA ARG A 319 -7.96 20.70 23.32
C ARG A 319 -8.63 20.67 21.94
N GLY A 320 -9.97 20.73 21.88
CA GLY A 320 -10.75 20.67 20.65
C GLY A 320 -10.39 19.43 19.80
N ILE A 321 -10.21 19.61 18.50
CA ILE A 321 -9.92 18.51 17.57
C ILE A 321 -8.58 17.79 17.82
N LYS A 322 -7.69 18.33 18.63
CA LYS A 322 -6.43 17.68 19.04
C LYS A 322 -6.62 16.68 20.18
N PHE A 323 -7.77 16.72 20.87
CA PHE A 323 -8.02 15.83 22.00
C PHE A 323 -7.92 14.36 21.64
N ASN A 324 -7.24 13.60 22.49
CA ASN A 324 -7.11 12.16 22.40
C ASN A 324 -7.35 11.54 23.79
N HIS A 325 -8.29 10.65 23.88
CA HIS A 325 -8.70 10.03 25.12
C HIS A 325 -7.94 8.71 25.46
N THR A 326 -7.01 8.27 24.60
CA THR A 326 -6.35 6.96 24.74
C THR A 326 -4.92 7.03 25.29
N TRP A 327 -4.43 8.22 25.63
CA TRP A 327 -3.07 8.46 26.02
C TRP A 327 -2.92 9.16 27.38
N GLY A 328 -1.73 9.18 27.88
CA GLY A 328 -1.24 9.90 29.05
C GLY A 328 0.26 9.72 29.18
N THR A 329 0.77 9.79 30.41
CA THR A 329 2.19 9.55 30.69
C THR A 329 2.38 8.33 31.59
N LEU A 330 3.45 7.59 31.34
CA LEU A 330 3.95 6.51 32.17
C LEU A 330 5.44 6.78 32.42
N ASP A 331 5.86 6.92 33.70
CA ASP A 331 7.22 7.29 34.09
C ASP A 331 7.70 8.59 33.40
N GLY A 332 6.78 9.55 33.18
CA GLY A 332 7.06 10.84 32.53
C GLY A 332 7.15 10.80 31.01
N GLU A 333 7.06 9.65 30.38
CA GLU A 333 7.08 9.48 28.91
C GLU A 333 5.67 9.31 28.34
N GLU A 334 5.49 9.76 27.08
CA GLU A 334 4.23 9.55 26.37
C GLU A 334 3.89 8.07 26.26
N PHE A 335 2.74 7.69 26.76
CA PHE A 335 2.21 6.35 26.69
C PHE A 335 0.78 6.37 26.16
N ASN A 336 0.47 5.44 25.23
CA ASN A 336 -0.87 5.35 24.65
C ASN A 336 -1.31 3.88 24.64
N PHE A 337 -2.55 3.61 25.06
CA PHE A 337 -3.09 2.26 24.95
C PHE A 337 -3.14 1.78 23.50
N ARG A 338 -3.24 2.70 22.53
CA ARG A 338 -3.36 2.40 21.11
C ARG A 338 -2.08 2.73 20.37
N ARG A 339 -1.29 1.70 20.09
CA ARG A 339 -0.12 1.76 19.23
C ARG A 339 -0.26 0.73 18.10
N ASN A 340 -0.14 1.18 16.87
CA ASN A 340 0.00 0.30 15.71
C ASN A 340 1.49 0.13 15.40
N PHE A 341 1.92 -1.08 15.06
CA PHE A 341 3.31 -1.35 14.70
C PHE A 341 3.38 -2.50 13.72
N TYR A 342 4.16 -2.34 12.64
CA TYR A 342 4.30 -3.34 11.59
C TYR A 342 5.68 -3.32 10.95
N HIS A 343 6.14 -4.50 10.52
CA HIS A 343 7.19 -4.69 9.56
C HIS A 343 6.77 -5.79 8.58
N LYS A 344 6.46 -5.40 7.33
CA LYS A 344 5.97 -6.28 6.26
C LYS A 344 6.88 -6.18 5.02
N PRO A 345 8.12 -6.70 5.07
CA PRO A 345 9.00 -6.69 3.90
C PRO A 345 8.40 -7.49 2.76
N LYS A 346 8.70 -7.04 1.54
CA LYS A 346 8.32 -7.70 0.30
C LYS A 346 9.51 -7.80 -0.63
N ALA A 347 9.71 -8.95 -1.25
CA ALA A 347 10.73 -9.18 -2.24
C ALA A 347 10.09 -9.68 -3.54
N PHE A 348 10.63 -9.20 -4.67
CA PHE A 348 10.21 -9.55 -6.03
C PHE A 348 11.42 -10.04 -6.81
N LEU A 349 11.21 -11.05 -7.62
CA LEU A 349 12.14 -11.50 -8.65
C LEU A 349 11.38 -11.53 -9.97
N ASN A 350 11.77 -10.65 -10.90
CA ASN A 350 11.13 -10.54 -12.19
C ASN A 350 12.06 -11.06 -13.28
N HIS A 351 11.49 -11.75 -14.25
CA HIS A 351 12.18 -12.23 -15.44
C HIS A 351 11.40 -11.80 -16.67
N TYR A 352 12.11 -11.19 -17.61
CA TYR A 352 11.62 -10.77 -18.90
C TYR A 352 12.34 -11.56 -19.99
N LEU A 353 11.57 -12.10 -20.95
CA LEU A 353 12.11 -12.90 -22.05
C LEU A 353 11.36 -12.63 -23.35
N ASP A 354 12.06 -12.12 -24.36
CA ASP A 354 11.60 -12.05 -25.74
C ASP A 354 11.93 -13.36 -26.46
N PHE A 355 10.95 -14.24 -26.61
CA PHE A 355 11.11 -15.44 -27.45
C PHE A 355 11.34 -15.07 -28.91
N SER A 356 10.64 -14.03 -29.37
CA SER A 356 10.73 -13.50 -30.73
C SER A 356 10.33 -12.02 -30.74
N GLU A 357 10.43 -11.35 -31.88
CA GLU A 357 9.95 -9.97 -32.07
C GLU A 357 8.45 -9.79 -31.76
N ASN A 358 7.69 -10.89 -31.81
CA ASN A 358 6.25 -10.90 -31.62
C ASN A 358 5.81 -11.54 -30.29
N THR A 359 6.71 -12.14 -29.50
CA THR A 359 6.32 -12.92 -28.33
C THR A 359 7.21 -12.63 -27.14
N THR A 360 6.62 -12.10 -26.08
CA THR A 360 7.29 -11.76 -24.83
C THR A 360 6.66 -12.50 -23.65
N LEU A 361 7.47 -13.15 -22.84
CA LEU A 361 7.08 -13.72 -21.55
C LEU A 361 7.62 -12.88 -20.42
N LYS A 362 6.78 -12.63 -19.45
CA LYS A 362 7.03 -11.81 -18.29
C LYS A 362 6.59 -12.59 -17.04
N THR A 363 7.53 -12.89 -16.15
CA THR A 363 7.23 -13.66 -14.93
C THR A 363 7.76 -12.96 -13.71
N SER A 364 6.91 -12.81 -12.69
CA SER A 364 7.28 -12.31 -11.38
C SER A 364 6.98 -13.34 -10.32
N ALA A 365 7.99 -13.70 -9.54
CA ALA A 365 7.82 -14.43 -8.28
C ALA A 365 8.01 -13.45 -7.11
N TYR A 366 7.20 -13.59 -6.05
CA TYR A 366 7.32 -12.69 -4.92
C TYR A 366 7.02 -13.37 -3.59
N VAL A 367 7.58 -12.80 -2.54
CA VAL A 367 7.35 -13.20 -1.17
C VAL A 367 7.14 -11.97 -0.29
N SER A 368 6.21 -12.05 0.66
CA SER A 368 6.06 -11.11 1.75
C SER A 368 5.97 -11.88 3.07
N LEU A 369 6.81 -11.50 4.01
CA LEU A 369 6.77 -12.02 5.38
C LEU A 369 6.49 -10.82 6.29
N GLY A 370 5.54 -10.94 7.19
CA GLY A 370 5.14 -9.80 8.00
C GLY A 370 4.88 -10.16 9.44
N ILE A 371 5.21 -9.23 10.33
CA ILE A 371 4.81 -9.25 11.73
C ILE A 371 4.39 -7.85 12.13
N GLY A 372 3.33 -7.77 12.92
CA GLY A 372 2.87 -6.50 13.48
C GLY A 372 1.54 -6.65 14.19
N GLY A 373 1.04 -5.53 14.70
CA GLY A 373 -0.21 -5.55 15.44
C GLY A 373 -0.65 -4.18 15.93
N GLY A 374 -1.76 -4.21 16.66
CA GLY A 374 -2.30 -3.03 17.34
C GLY A 374 -2.49 -3.30 18.82
N THR A 375 -2.00 -2.39 19.67
CA THR A 375 -2.16 -2.53 21.13
C THR A 375 -3.54 -2.08 21.62
N GLY A 376 -3.86 -2.48 22.81
CA GLY A 376 -5.06 -2.05 23.53
C GLY A 376 -5.08 -2.55 24.97
N PRO A 377 -5.90 -1.95 25.82
CA PRO A 377 -6.04 -2.38 27.21
C PRO A 377 -6.73 -3.75 27.30
N ARG A 378 -6.51 -4.41 28.43
CA ARG A 378 -7.27 -5.57 28.89
C ARG A 378 -7.33 -5.54 30.40
N GLY A 379 -8.47 -5.97 30.96
CA GLY A 379 -8.73 -5.89 32.37
C GLY A 379 -9.74 -4.77 32.69
N ARG A 380 -9.92 -4.46 33.95
CA ARG A 380 -10.93 -3.48 34.44
C ARG A 380 -10.52 -2.84 35.76
N VAL A 381 -11.20 -1.76 36.09
CA VAL A 381 -11.26 -1.16 37.45
C VAL A 381 -12.70 -1.10 37.88
N GLN A 382 -13.01 -1.61 39.06
CA GLN A 382 -14.33 -1.49 39.67
C GLN A 382 -14.39 -0.26 40.59
N ASN A 383 -15.59 0.27 40.83
CA ASN A 383 -15.86 1.23 41.89
C ASN A 383 -16.89 0.66 42.90
N ASP A 384 -17.06 1.34 44.02
CA ASP A 384 -17.96 0.93 45.11
C ASP A 384 -19.43 0.75 44.70
N SER A 385 -19.86 1.34 43.58
CA SER A 385 -21.21 1.15 43.03
C SER A 385 -21.29 -0.02 42.03
N GLY A 386 -20.23 -0.84 41.87
CA GLY A 386 -20.17 -1.96 40.94
C GLY A 386 -20.04 -1.54 39.49
N ARG A 387 -19.79 -0.27 39.18
CA ARG A 387 -19.50 0.20 37.84
C ARG A 387 -18.10 -0.22 37.44
N VAL A 388 -18.02 -0.84 36.28
CA VAL A 388 -16.78 -1.38 35.70
C VAL A 388 -16.24 -0.40 34.67
N TYR A 389 -15.02 0.08 34.88
CA TYR A 389 -14.24 0.72 33.83
C TYR A 389 -13.50 -0.39 33.11
N ASP A 390 -14.05 -0.88 32.00
CA ASP A 390 -13.45 -1.94 31.22
C ASP A 390 -12.76 -1.41 29.96
N SER A 391 -12.06 -2.30 29.32
CA SER A 391 -11.31 -2.01 28.08
C SER A 391 -12.20 -1.67 26.86
N PHE A 392 -13.51 -1.82 26.95
CA PHE A 392 -14.42 -1.67 25.82
C PHE A 392 -15.43 -0.52 25.94
N GLY A 393 -15.80 -0.07 27.11
CA GLY A 393 -16.87 0.92 27.26
C GLY A 393 -16.54 2.10 28.15
N GLY A 394 -15.47 2.02 28.84
CA GLY A 394 -15.23 2.96 29.87
C GLY A 394 -13.80 3.45 29.98
N TYR A 395 -13.35 4.19 29.01
CA TYR A 395 -12.30 5.15 29.33
C TYR A 395 -12.88 6.19 30.27
N GLY A 396 -13.44 5.67 31.40
CA GLY A 396 -14.24 6.45 32.33
C GLY A 396 -13.47 7.61 32.92
N VAL A 397 -14.20 8.58 33.39
CA VAL A 397 -13.70 9.79 34.07
C VAL A 397 -12.76 9.43 35.23
N GLY A 398 -12.97 8.29 35.90
CA GLY A 398 -12.20 7.87 37.07
C GLY A 398 -10.72 7.52 36.84
N ILE A 399 -10.28 7.17 35.63
CA ILE A 399 -8.88 6.86 35.36
C ILE A 399 -8.11 8.02 34.71
N ARG A 400 -8.72 9.22 34.70
CA ARG A 400 -8.17 10.41 34.03
C ARG A 400 -7.90 11.53 35.04
N ASP A 401 -6.87 12.31 34.68
CA ASP A 401 -6.61 13.58 35.37
C ASP A 401 -7.55 14.72 34.89
N GLY A 402 -7.37 15.91 35.47
CA GLY A 402 -8.13 17.10 35.11
C GLY A 402 -7.93 17.59 33.64
N ASN A 403 -6.94 17.09 32.94
CA ASN A 403 -6.67 17.38 31.52
C ASN A 403 -7.24 16.31 30.59
N GLY A 404 -7.92 15.29 31.11
CA GLY A 404 -8.47 14.19 30.37
C GLY A 404 -7.45 13.12 29.99
N GLN A 405 -6.21 13.18 30.47
CA GLN A 405 -5.15 12.19 30.22
C GLN A 405 -5.31 10.98 31.15
N ILE A 406 -4.96 9.80 30.65
CA ILE A 406 -4.97 8.57 31.45
C ILE A 406 -3.82 8.62 32.47
N MET A 407 -4.11 8.37 33.73
CA MET A 407 -3.14 8.33 34.84
C MET A 407 -2.47 6.96 34.89
N PHE A 408 -1.53 6.65 33.96
CA PHE A 408 -0.89 5.33 33.86
C PHE A 408 -0.07 4.98 35.09
N ASP A 409 0.63 5.92 35.72
CA ASP A 409 1.38 5.69 36.96
C ASP A 409 0.46 5.25 38.11
N ASN A 410 -0.76 5.83 38.18
CA ASN A 410 -1.75 5.41 39.15
C ASN A 410 -2.34 4.02 38.80
N ILE A 411 -2.44 3.67 37.50
CA ILE A 411 -2.83 2.31 37.09
C ILE A 411 -1.75 1.30 37.52
N VAL A 412 -0.48 1.62 37.38
CA VAL A 412 0.64 0.78 37.85
C VAL A 412 0.54 0.59 39.39
N ALA A 413 0.38 1.66 40.13
CA ALA A 413 0.24 1.60 41.59
C ALA A 413 -1.03 0.81 42.03
N TYR A 414 -2.13 0.96 41.29
CA TYR A 414 -3.36 0.18 41.54
C TYR A 414 -3.13 -1.32 41.25
N ASN A 415 -2.48 -1.67 40.16
CA ASN A 415 -2.14 -3.04 39.83
C ASN A 415 -1.28 -3.71 40.90
N GLN A 416 -0.43 -2.94 41.56
CA GLN A 416 0.45 -3.41 42.65
C GLN A 416 -0.25 -3.40 44.03
N GLY A 417 -1.48 -2.93 44.11
CA GLY A 417 -2.20 -2.81 45.39
C GLY A 417 -1.81 -1.59 46.24
N ASN A 418 -1.07 -0.63 45.65
CA ASN A 418 -0.53 0.55 46.33
C ASN A 418 -1.38 1.82 46.13
N TYR A 419 -2.50 1.74 45.40
CA TYR A 419 -3.36 2.87 45.07
C TYR A 419 -4.84 2.48 45.13
N SER A 420 -5.60 3.18 45.99
CA SER A 420 -7.03 2.98 46.18
C SER A 420 -7.90 4.07 45.56
N GLY A 421 -7.31 4.98 44.79
CA GLY A 421 -7.93 6.24 44.40
C GLY A 421 -8.85 6.22 43.17
N PHE A 422 -9.05 5.08 42.54
CA PHE A 422 -10.05 4.97 41.47
C PHE A 422 -11.44 4.73 42.11
N ASN A 423 -12.08 5.83 42.56
CA ASN A 423 -13.36 5.81 43.25
C ASN A 423 -13.38 4.93 44.53
N ASP A 424 -12.29 4.95 45.29
CA ASP A 424 -12.11 4.26 46.58
C ASP A 424 -12.25 2.72 46.56
N ALA A 425 -12.20 2.12 45.36
CA ALA A 425 -12.23 0.67 45.23
C ALA A 425 -10.80 0.10 45.13
N PRO A 426 -10.33 -0.66 46.12
CA PRO A 426 -9.01 -1.28 46.07
C PRO A 426 -8.96 -2.42 45.02
N ASN A 427 -7.79 -2.68 44.50
CA ASN A 427 -7.56 -3.87 43.69
C ASN A 427 -7.72 -5.13 44.55
N THR A 428 -8.67 -6.01 44.17
CA THR A 428 -8.96 -7.25 44.91
C THR A 428 -7.99 -8.38 44.63
N ALA A 429 -7.17 -8.26 43.57
CA ALA A 429 -6.15 -9.25 43.16
C ALA A 429 -4.85 -8.57 42.70
N PRO A 430 -4.13 -7.87 43.61
CA PRO A 430 -2.91 -7.16 43.23
C PRO A 430 -1.86 -8.09 42.61
N ASN A 431 -1.08 -7.53 41.67
CA ASN A 431 0.00 -8.17 40.91
C ASN A 431 -0.44 -9.20 39.87
N THR A 432 -1.74 -9.53 39.77
CA THR A 432 -2.25 -10.49 38.77
C THR A 432 -3.55 -9.99 38.19
N THR A 433 -3.66 -9.95 36.89
CA THR A 433 -4.87 -9.54 36.15
C THR A 433 -5.36 -10.66 35.24
N THR A 434 -6.68 -10.73 35.08
CA THR A 434 -7.34 -11.63 34.09
C THR A 434 -8.17 -10.79 33.11
N SER A 435 -8.81 -11.44 32.16
CA SER A 435 -9.70 -10.75 31.20
C SER A 435 -10.89 -10.04 31.85
N SER A 436 -11.32 -10.49 33.04
CA SER A 436 -12.42 -9.94 33.80
C SER A 436 -12.02 -9.59 35.24
N GLY A 437 -10.75 -9.68 35.59
CA GLY A 437 -10.20 -9.33 36.90
C GLY A 437 -9.87 -7.84 36.99
N ASP A 438 -9.61 -7.40 38.23
CA ASP A 438 -9.19 -6.04 38.52
C ASP A 438 -7.77 -5.79 37.98
N GLY A 439 -7.48 -4.52 37.66
CA GLY A 439 -6.22 -4.11 37.07
C GLY A 439 -6.26 -4.08 35.55
N PHE A 440 -5.20 -3.52 34.95
CA PHE A 440 -5.02 -3.42 33.52
C PHE A 440 -3.66 -3.98 33.07
N ILE A 441 -3.64 -4.52 31.88
CA ILE A 441 -2.45 -4.74 31.06
C ILE A 441 -2.62 -4.05 29.70
N ARG A 442 -1.53 -3.78 28.98
CA ARG A 442 -1.58 -3.52 27.55
C ARG A 442 -1.21 -4.80 26.79
N ARG A 443 -2.11 -5.23 25.90
CA ARG A 443 -1.91 -6.38 25.01
C ARG A 443 -1.75 -5.90 23.56
N ALA A 444 -1.15 -6.71 22.70
CA ALA A 444 -1.13 -6.50 21.26
C ALA A 444 -1.95 -7.57 20.54
N SER A 445 -2.86 -7.16 19.66
CA SER A 445 -3.49 -8.02 18.64
C SER A 445 -2.56 -8.10 17.47
N MET A 446 -1.98 -9.27 17.24
CA MET A 446 -0.97 -9.52 16.23
C MET A 446 -1.59 -10.01 14.94
N ASN A 447 -1.04 -9.57 13.82
CA ASN A 447 -1.37 -10.00 12.47
C ASN A 447 -0.07 -10.24 11.71
N SER A 448 0.45 -11.45 11.84
CA SER A 448 1.61 -11.90 11.09
C SER A 448 1.19 -12.57 9.79
N HIS A 449 2.05 -12.62 8.78
CA HIS A 449 1.72 -13.37 7.57
C HIS A 449 2.94 -13.95 6.86
N SER A 450 2.67 -14.97 6.07
CA SER A 450 3.54 -15.50 5.03
C SER A 450 2.77 -15.55 3.73
N TRP A 451 3.21 -14.80 2.72
CA TRP A 451 2.54 -14.66 1.43
C TRP A 451 3.51 -14.92 0.29
N TYR A 452 3.16 -15.83 -0.58
CA TYR A 452 3.94 -16.24 -1.75
C TYR A 452 3.08 -16.11 -3.00
N GLY A 453 3.69 -15.75 -4.12
CA GLY A 453 2.97 -15.69 -5.38
C GLY A 453 3.87 -15.74 -6.60
N ILE A 454 3.26 -16.13 -7.70
CA ILE A 454 3.82 -16.10 -9.03
C ILE A 454 2.79 -15.55 -10.00
N LEU A 455 3.20 -14.59 -10.81
CA LEU A 455 2.42 -14.00 -11.88
C LEU A 455 3.20 -14.12 -13.17
N SER A 456 2.62 -14.75 -14.18
CA SER A 456 3.25 -14.89 -15.50
C SER A 456 2.30 -14.41 -16.58
N THR A 457 2.81 -13.62 -17.53
CA THR A 457 2.07 -13.03 -18.63
C THR A 457 2.80 -13.25 -19.93
N LEU A 458 2.09 -13.79 -20.92
CA LEU A 458 2.55 -13.92 -22.29
C LEU A 458 1.85 -12.87 -23.15
N ASP A 459 2.60 -11.99 -23.80
CA ASP A 459 2.11 -11.09 -24.84
C ASP A 459 2.54 -11.63 -26.21
N HIS A 460 1.59 -11.75 -27.13
CA HIS A 460 1.84 -12.21 -28.49
C HIS A 460 1.15 -11.31 -29.54
N LYS A 461 1.93 -10.71 -30.41
CA LYS A 461 1.44 -9.94 -31.55
C LYS A 461 0.97 -10.88 -32.65
N LEU A 462 -0.34 -11.02 -32.82
CA LEU A 462 -0.95 -11.80 -33.90
C LEU A 462 -0.84 -11.12 -35.26
N SER A 463 -0.84 -9.77 -35.25
CA SER A 463 -0.58 -8.91 -36.41
C SER A 463 -0.06 -7.56 -35.91
N GLU A 464 0.23 -6.62 -36.83
CA GLU A 464 0.63 -5.26 -36.48
C GLU A 464 -0.38 -4.54 -35.59
N ASN A 465 -1.66 -4.87 -35.72
CA ASN A 465 -2.78 -4.21 -35.03
C ASN A 465 -3.44 -5.08 -33.95
N LEU A 466 -3.07 -6.35 -33.81
CA LEU A 466 -3.77 -7.29 -32.93
C LEU A 466 -2.80 -7.99 -31.98
N THR A 467 -3.01 -7.79 -30.69
CA THR A 467 -2.20 -8.39 -29.63
C THR A 467 -3.06 -9.30 -28.73
N LEU A 468 -2.58 -10.50 -28.49
CA LEU A 468 -3.11 -11.42 -27.49
C LEU A 468 -2.24 -11.35 -26.24
N THR A 469 -2.86 -11.14 -25.10
CA THR A 469 -2.23 -11.31 -23.78
C THR A 469 -2.92 -12.47 -23.06
N ALA A 470 -2.14 -13.38 -22.47
CA ALA A 470 -2.66 -14.44 -21.61
C ALA A 470 -1.75 -14.59 -20.39
N GLY A 471 -2.31 -15.02 -19.26
CA GLY A 471 -1.49 -15.18 -18.06
C GLY A 471 -2.12 -16.00 -16.96
N VAL A 472 -1.28 -16.33 -15.98
CA VAL A 472 -1.61 -17.06 -14.77
C VAL A 472 -1.13 -16.29 -13.54
N ASP A 473 -1.95 -16.31 -12.48
CA ASP A 473 -1.69 -15.69 -11.18
C ASP A 473 -1.98 -16.71 -10.09
N ALA A 474 -0.94 -17.20 -9.42
CA ALA A 474 -1.06 -18.16 -8.34
C ALA A 474 -0.52 -17.57 -7.04
N ARG A 475 -1.29 -17.70 -5.94
CA ARG A 475 -0.95 -17.14 -4.63
C ARG A 475 -1.28 -18.11 -3.52
N TYR A 476 -0.47 -18.07 -2.48
CA TYR A 476 -0.73 -18.72 -1.21
C TYR A 476 -0.42 -17.75 -0.07
N TYR A 477 -1.36 -17.62 0.84
CA TYR A 477 -1.28 -16.73 1.98
C TYR A 477 -1.62 -17.50 3.26
N LYS A 478 -0.88 -17.26 4.30
CA LYS A 478 -1.16 -17.66 5.67
C LYS A 478 -1.11 -16.44 6.56
N GLY A 479 -2.25 -16.01 7.09
CA GLY A 479 -2.37 -15.03 8.16
C GLY A 479 -2.35 -15.72 9.52
N GLU A 480 -1.59 -15.19 10.46
CA GLU A 480 -1.45 -15.72 11.82
C GLU A 480 -1.94 -14.64 12.78
N HIS A 481 -3.09 -14.91 13.42
CA HIS A 481 -3.81 -13.98 14.29
C HIS A 481 -3.77 -14.48 15.73
N TYR A 482 -3.15 -13.70 16.61
CA TYR A 482 -3.03 -14.03 18.01
C TYR A 482 -2.92 -12.77 18.86
N ARG A 483 -3.05 -12.91 20.16
CA ARG A 483 -2.73 -11.84 21.10
C ARG A 483 -1.52 -12.19 21.94
N ARG A 484 -0.68 -11.19 22.21
CA ARG A 484 0.44 -11.31 23.16
C ARG A 484 0.37 -10.22 24.20
N LEU A 485 0.95 -10.50 25.35
CA LEU A 485 1.20 -9.51 26.39
C LEU A 485 2.24 -8.52 25.90
N GLU A 486 1.93 -7.22 26.00
CA GLU A 486 2.84 -6.17 25.56
C GLU A 486 3.44 -5.40 26.73
N ASN A 487 2.61 -5.06 27.75
CA ASN A 487 3.06 -4.40 28.96
C ASN A 487 2.17 -4.81 30.15
N LEU A 488 2.79 -5.23 31.22
CA LEU A 488 2.13 -5.67 32.45
C LEU A 488 1.58 -4.51 33.29
N LEU A 489 1.98 -3.27 33.03
CA LEU A 489 1.60 -2.08 33.82
C LEU A 489 1.75 -2.31 35.32
N GLY A 490 2.87 -2.89 35.77
CA GLY A 490 3.18 -3.15 37.15
C GLY A 490 2.64 -4.47 37.71
N ASN A 491 1.83 -5.24 36.97
CA ASN A 491 1.51 -6.62 37.35
C ASN A 491 2.73 -7.52 37.19
N THR A 492 2.75 -8.66 37.88
CA THR A 492 3.73 -9.73 37.70
C THR A 492 3.32 -10.75 36.64
N SER A 493 2.00 -10.91 36.45
CA SER A 493 1.45 -11.86 35.49
C SER A 493 0.06 -11.45 34.96
N TYR A 494 -0.33 -12.09 33.87
CA TYR A 494 -1.68 -12.10 33.32
C TYR A 494 -2.14 -13.55 33.14
N VAL A 495 -3.31 -13.91 33.68
CA VAL A 495 -3.88 -15.25 33.51
C VAL A 495 -4.91 -15.24 32.38
N SER A 496 -4.60 -15.94 31.29
CA SER A 496 -5.50 -16.15 30.16
C SER A 496 -6.36 -17.40 30.39
N ARG A 497 -7.69 -17.26 30.25
CA ARG A 497 -8.65 -18.36 30.38
C ARG A 497 -9.42 -18.62 29.08
N SER A 498 -8.84 -18.27 27.95
CA SER A 498 -9.52 -18.32 26.66
C SER A 498 -9.01 -19.46 25.77
N ASP A 499 -8.12 -20.27 26.28
CA ASP A 499 -7.58 -21.45 25.59
C ASP A 499 -8.20 -22.68 26.25
N ASP A 500 -9.07 -23.39 25.51
CA ASP A 500 -9.75 -24.60 26.00
C ASP A 500 -8.75 -25.75 26.23
N ASN A 501 -7.56 -25.70 25.61
CA ASN A 501 -6.47 -26.64 25.80
C ASN A 501 -5.54 -26.30 26.98
N ASN A 502 -5.56 -25.01 27.44
CA ASN A 502 -4.77 -24.53 28.56
C ASN A 502 -5.49 -23.39 29.30
N PRO A 503 -6.58 -23.71 30.07
CA PRO A 503 -7.53 -22.72 30.60
C PRO A 503 -7.01 -21.80 31.68
N ASP A 504 -5.84 -22.04 32.27
CA ASP A 504 -5.22 -21.23 33.32
C ASP A 504 -3.77 -20.82 32.93
N ASN A 505 -3.56 -20.48 31.66
CA ASN A 505 -2.27 -20.08 31.13
C ASN A 505 -1.80 -18.77 31.78
N GLU A 506 -0.77 -18.85 32.61
CA GLU A 506 -0.14 -17.71 33.28
C GLU A 506 1.01 -17.15 32.44
N ILE A 507 0.87 -15.90 32.00
CA ILE A 507 1.81 -15.22 31.10
C ILE A 507 2.55 -14.14 31.90
N THR A 508 3.86 -14.28 32.00
CA THR A 508 4.75 -13.35 32.71
C THR A 508 5.65 -12.56 31.77
N VAL A 509 5.78 -12.99 30.50
CA VAL A 509 6.68 -12.39 29.52
C VAL A 509 5.93 -11.38 28.64
N ALA A 510 6.33 -10.12 28.73
CA ALA A 510 5.86 -9.06 27.87
C ALA A 510 6.79 -8.84 26.67
N SER A 511 6.21 -8.58 25.50
CA SER A 511 6.94 -8.29 24.27
C SER A 511 6.59 -6.89 23.76
N PRO A 512 7.54 -5.95 23.67
CA PRO A 512 7.27 -4.57 23.26
C PRO A 512 6.60 -4.44 21.90
N ALA A 513 5.71 -3.45 21.78
CA ALA A 513 5.02 -3.08 20.54
C ALA A 513 5.93 -2.22 19.66
N GLU A 514 6.98 -2.82 19.13
CA GLU A 514 7.94 -2.22 18.23
C GLU A 514 8.07 -3.07 16.96
N PHE A 515 8.74 -2.55 15.94
CA PHE A 515 9.00 -3.32 14.72
C PHE A 515 9.91 -4.51 15.05
N GLY A 516 9.30 -5.67 15.24
CA GLY A 516 9.97 -6.88 15.66
C GLY A 516 10.73 -7.58 14.53
N ASN A 517 11.43 -8.63 14.90
CA ASN A 517 12.01 -9.56 13.95
C ASN A 517 10.87 -10.24 13.16
N PHE A 518 10.74 -9.89 11.87
CA PHE A 518 9.68 -10.44 11.00
C PHE A 518 9.82 -11.94 10.72
N LEU A 519 10.92 -12.56 11.14
CA LEU A 519 11.16 -14.01 11.09
C LEU A 519 10.82 -14.70 12.41
N ASP A 520 10.55 -13.95 13.49
CA ASP A 520 10.18 -14.54 14.77
C ASP A 520 8.82 -15.25 14.68
N ARG A 521 8.80 -16.49 15.10
CA ARG A 521 7.63 -17.37 15.15
C ARG A 521 7.48 -18.07 16.51
N SER A 522 8.14 -17.55 17.55
CA SER A 522 8.14 -18.12 18.91
C SER A 522 6.74 -18.21 19.53
N TYR A 523 5.78 -17.41 19.06
CA TYR A 523 4.39 -17.45 19.52
C TYR A 523 3.63 -18.72 19.11
N ARG A 524 4.17 -19.52 18.18
CA ARG A 524 3.49 -20.72 17.66
C ARG A 524 3.35 -21.85 18.68
N ASP A 525 4.15 -21.82 19.73
CA ASP A 525 4.04 -22.78 20.84
C ASP A 525 2.84 -22.53 21.76
N GLY A 526 2.16 -21.38 21.62
CA GLY A 526 0.96 -21.01 22.39
C GLY A 526 1.19 -20.50 23.81
N ASN A 527 2.33 -20.74 24.43
CA ASN A 527 2.56 -20.47 25.84
C ASN A 527 2.51 -18.97 26.21
N ASN A 528 2.88 -18.08 25.27
CA ASN A 528 2.86 -16.63 25.44
C ASN A 528 1.72 -15.95 24.68
N VAL A 529 0.68 -16.70 24.33
CA VAL A 529 -0.50 -16.21 23.58
C VAL A 529 -1.68 -16.11 24.53
N LEU A 530 -2.47 -15.07 24.38
CA LEU A 530 -3.64 -14.79 25.21
C LEU A 530 -4.87 -14.49 24.36
N ASN A 531 -6.05 -14.78 24.87
CA ASN A 531 -7.39 -14.51 24.35
C ASN A 531 -7.77 -15.19 23.03
N TYR A 532 -6.92 -15.30 22.04
CA TYR A 532 -7.17 -16.05 20.82
C TYR A 532 -5.87 -16.38 20.08
N HIS A 533 -5.87 -17.49 19.37
CA HIS A 533 -4.82 -17.91 18.46
C HIS A 533 -5.45 -18.67 17.27
N ASN A 534 -5.35 -18.10 16.09
CA ASN A 534 -5.89 -18.71 14.88
C ASN A 534 -5.11 -18.34 13.63
N ASP A 535 -5.17 -19.21 12.62
CA ASP A 535 -4.60 -18.99 11.30
C ASP A 535 -5.72 -18.87 10.25
N GLY A 536 -5.57 -17.92 9.35
CA GLY A 536 -6.33 -17.81 8.11
C GLY A 536 -5.47 -18.22 6.92
N LEU A 537 -5.90 -19.22 6.18
CA LEU A 537 -5.22 -19.66 4.96
C LEU A 537 -6.04 -19.27 3.75
N VAL A 538 -5.39 -18.66 2.77
CA VAL A 538 -6.02 -18.28 1.50
C VAL A 538 -5.17 -18.78 0.34
N SER A 539 -5.81 -19.49 -0.58
CA SER A 539 -5.23 -19.90 -1.86
C SER A 539 -5.92 -19.19 -3.01
N TRP A 540 -5.17 -18.85 -4.04
CA TRP A 540 -5.68 -18.20 -5.24
C TRP A 540 -5.04 -18.80 -6.48
N LEU A 541 -5.87 -19.13 -7.47
CA LEU A 541 -5.43 -19.46 -8.81
C LEU A 541 -6.32 -18.71 -9.80
N GLY A 542 -5.72 -17.83 -10.59
CA GLY A 542 -6.39 -17.04 -11.60
C GLY A 542 -5.78 -17.25 -12.99
N LEU A 543 -6.64 -17.32 -14.00
CA LEU A 543 -6.28 -17.31 -15.41
C LEU A 543 -6.91 -16.08 -16.06
N PHE A 544 -6.21 -15.43 -16.95
CA PHE A 544 -6.72 -14.25 -17.66
C PHE A 544 -6.26 -14.23 -19.11
N GLY A 545 -7.07 -13.57 -19.94
CA GLY A 545 -6.77 -13.34 -21.33
C GLY A 545 -7.39 -12.05 -21.84
N GLN A 546 -6.70 -11.38 -22.74
CA GLN A 546 -7.16 -10.15 -23.40
C GLN A 546 -6.74 -10.18 -24.87
N LEU A 547 -7.68 -9.86 -25.73
CA LEU A 547 -7.42 -9.55 -27.13
C LEU A 547 -7.56 -8.04 -27.31
N GLU A 548 -6.53 -7.39 -27.81
CA GLU A 548 -6.48 -5.94 -28.04
C GLU A 548 -6.23 -5.65 -29.51
N TYR A 549 -7.11 -4.86 -30.10
CA TYR A 549 -6.94 -4.30 -31.43
C TYR A 549 -6.60 -2.83 -31.34
N LYS A 550 -5.60 -2.37 -32.11
CA LYS A 550 -5.19 -0.97 -32.15
C LYS A 550 -4.70 -0.58 -33.54
N ASN A 551 -5.22 0.53 -34.06
CA ASN A 551 -4.70 1.25 -35.22
C ASN A 551 -4.61 2.76 -34.91
N ASP A 552 -4.40 3.60 -35.92
CA ASP A 552 -4.22 5.05 -35.76
C ASP A 552 -5.48 5.76 -35.24
N ASP A 553 -6.67 5.24 -35.54
CA ASP A 553 -7.94 5.88 -35.25
C ASP A 553 -8.73 5.20 -34.13
N MET A 554 -8.46 3.92 -33.86
CA MET A 554 -9.29 3.12 -32.97
C MET A 554 -8.46 2.18 -32.10
N SER A 555 -8.88 1.99 -30.85
CA SER A 555 -8.48 0.87 -30.04
C SER A 555 -9.68 0.17 -29.43
N ALA A 556 -9.63 -1.16 -29.35
CA ALA A 556 -10.67 -1.97 -28.74
C ALA A 556 -10.05 -3.16 -28.00
N PHE A 557 -10.70 -3.60 -26.93
CA PHE A 557 -10.29 -4.80 -26.23
C PHE A 557 -11.48 -5.64 -25.79
N VAL A 558 -11.23 -6.94 -25.67
CA VAL A 558 -12.10 -7.87 -24.96
C VAL A 558 -11.21 -8.66 -23.98
N SER A 559 -11.62 -8.73 -22.74
CA SER A 559 -10.85 -9.35 -21.65
C SER A 559 -11.74 -10.30 -20.84
N PHE A 560 -11.19 -11.46 -20.53
CA PHE A 560 -11.83 -12.46 -19.66
C PHE A 560 -10.84 -12.89 -18.59
N ASN A 561 -11.33 -13.08 -17.38
CA ASN A 561 -10.59 -13.83 -16.37
C ASN A 561 -11.51 -14.75 -15.57
N GLY A 562 -10.93 -15.82 -15.07
CA GLY A 562 -11.55 -16.72 -14.12
C GLY A 562 -10.57 -17.02 -12.99
N SER A 563 -11.08 -17.17 -11.79
CA SER A 563 -10.26 -17.48 -10.62
C SER A 563 -10.97 -18.39 -9.65
N GLN A 564 -10.19 -19.21 -8.97
CA GLN A 564 -10.60 -19.96 -7.79
C GLN A 564 -9.90 -19.37 -6.58
N GLN A 565 -10.66 -19.10 -5.53
CA GLN A 565 -10.14 -18.69 -4.23
C GLN A 565 -10.62 -19.68 -3.17
N GLY A 566 -9.67 -20.23 -2.42
CA GLY A 566 -9.95 -21.15 -1.32
C GLY A 566 -9.61 -20.48 0.01
N PHE A 567 -10.40 -20.79 1.04
CA PHE A 567 -10.25 -20.29 2.39
C PHE A 567 -10.29 -21.44 3.38
N LYS A 568 -9.42 -21.41 4.38
CA LYS A 568 -9.39 -22.37 5.47
C LYS A 568 -9.02 -21.64 6.76
N ARG A 569 -9.70 -21.98 7.86
CA ARG A 569 -9.41 -21.44 9.19
C ARG A 569 -8.87 -22.56 10.09
N ILE A 570 -7.90 -22.22 10.92
CA ILE A 570 -7.43 -23.07 12.01
C ILE A 570 -7.52 -22.23 13.29
N ASP A 571 -8.23 -22.74 14.29
CA ASP A 571 -8.41 -22.08 15.57
C ASP A 571 -7.88 -22.98 16.69
N TYR A 572 -6.80 -22.54 17.32
CA TYR A 572 -6.08 -23.32 18.32
C TYR A 572 -6.64 -23.22 19.73
N PHE A 573 -7.49 -22.20 20.00
CA PHE A 573 -7.95 -21.91 21.34
C PHE A 573 -9.39 -22.38 21.63
N ASN A 574 -10.30 -22.21 20.66
CA ASN A 574 -11.72 -22.53 20.83
C ASN A 574 -12.05 -24.00 20.50
N TYR A 575 -11.08 -24.81 20.11
CA TYR A 575 -11.26 -26.19 19.68
C TYR A 575 -10.16 -27.07 20.25
N LEU A 576 -10.49 -28.31 20.59
CA LEU A 576 -9.55 -29.23 21.20
C LEU A 576 -8.54 -29.77 20.17
N ASP A 577 -7.31 -29.93 20.59
CA ASP A 577 -6.20 -30.40 19.76
C ASP A 577 -6.28 -31.90 19.44
N ASP A 578 -7.00 -32.67 20.23
CA ASP A 578 -7.26 -34.10 20.07
C ASP A 578 -8.57 -34.45 19.32
N ALA A 579 -9.31 -33.42 18.87
CA ALA A 579 -10.56 -33.62 18.14
C ALA A 579 -10.32 -34.28 16.77
N ALA A 580 -11.20 -35.21 16.38
CA ALA A 580 -11.09 -35.91 15.10
C ALA A 580 -11.18 -34.92 13.92
N PRO A 581 -10.28 -35.01 12.92
CA PRO A 581 -10.35 -34.17 11.73
C PRO A 581 -11.72 -34.25 11.03
N GLY A 582 -12.28 -33.08 10.66
CA GLY A 582 -13.59 -32.99 10.00
C GLY A 582 -14.80 -33.05 10.94
N SER A 583 -14.59 -33.14 12.27
CA SER A 583 -15.66 -32.96 13.25
C SER A 583 -15.97 -31.48 13.45
N ASP A 584 -17.17 -31.16 13.97
CA ASP A 584 -17.57 -29.79 14.30
C ASP A 584 -16.71 -29.16 15.42
N THR A 585 -15.91 -29.98 16.11
CA THR A 585 -14.97 -29.56 17.18
C THR A 585 -13.52 -29.54 16.71
N ALA A 586 -13.24 -29.83 15.43
CA ALA A 586 -11.89 -29.84 14.90
C ALA A 586 -11.31 -28.41 14.85
N GLN A 587 -10.02 -28.28 15.22
CA GLN A 587 -9.31 -27.00 15.11
C GLN A 587 -9.28 -26.44 13.68
N ALA A 588 -9.20 -27.30 12.67
CA ALA A 588 -9.09 -26.91 11.27
C ALA A 588 -10.40 -27.19 10.52
N THR A 589 -10.92 -26.18 9.83
CA THR A 589 -12.02 -26.35 8.87
C THR A 589 -11.54 -27.03 7.58
N ASP A 590 -12.47 -27.53 6.78
CA ASP A 590 -12.20 -27.84 5.38
C ASP A 590 -12.02 -26.58 4.54
N TRP A 591 -11.41 -26.74 3.36
CA TRP A 591 -11.27 -25.66 2.40
C TRP A 591 -12.63 -25.24 1.82
N GLN A 592 -12.98 -23.97 1.95
CA GLN A 592 -14.14 -23.33 1.32
C GLN A 592 -13.70 -22.67 0.01
N ASN A 593 -14.15 -23.21 -1.13
CA ASN A 593 -13.69 -22.79 -2.46
C ASN A 593 -14.78 -22.01 -3.20
N PHE A 594 -14.42 -20.85 -3.75
CA PHE A 594 -15.31 -19.99 -4.53
C PHE A 594 -14.70 -19.72 -5.91
N LEU A 595 -15.50 -19.88 -6.94
CA LEU A 595 -15.16 -19.47 -8.30
C LEU A 595 -15.61 -18.03 -8.52
N GLY A 596 -14.79 -17.25 -9.19
CA GLY A 596 -15.11 -15.89 -9.58
C GLY A 596 -14.49 -15.54 -10.92
N GLY A 597 -14.75 -14.34 -11.40
CA GLY A 597 -14.18 -13.90 -12.65
C GLY A 597 -14.83 -12.63 -13.18
N ASN A 598 -14.34 -12.14 -14.30
CA ASN A 598 -14.95 -11.02 -15.01
C ASN A 598 -14.83 -11.14 -16.53
N ALA A 599 -15.75 -10.47 -17.19
CA ALA A 599 -15.72 -10.21 -18.63
C ALA A 599 -15.83 -8.72 -18.86
N LYS A 600 -14.94 -8.14 -19.67
CA LYS A 600 -14.88 -6.72 -19.98
C LYS A 600 -14.66 -6.51 -21.46
N ALA A 601 -15.26 -5.46 -22.01
CA ALA A 601 -14.97 -4.98 -23.36
C ALA A 601 -14.94 -3.45 -23.36
N GLY A 602 -14.17 -2.88 -24.24
CA GLY A 602 -14.13 -1.44 -24.43
C GLY A 602 -13.60 -1.07 -25.81
N PHE A 603 -14.00 0.10 -26.27
CA PHE A 603 -13.45 0.69 -27.48
C PHE A 603 -13.23 2.19 -27.29
N ASN A 604 -12.25 2.73 -28.02
CA ASN A 604 -11.96 4.14 -28.12
C ASN A 604 -11.81 4.50 -29.60
N TYR A 605 -12.45 5.60 -30.01
CA TYR A 605 -12.41 6.07 -31.37
C TYR A 605 -12.01 7.55 -31.43
N LYS A 606 -11.04 7.86 -32.27
CA LYS A 606 -10.53 9.20 -32.53
C LYS A 606 -11.44 9.86 -33.56
N LEU A 607 -12.22 10.86 -33.14
CA LEU A 607 -13.06 11.63 -34.06
C LEU A 607 -12.22 12.56 -34.92
N ASN A 608 -11.18 13.14 -34.36
CA ASN A 608 -10.13 13.94 -35.00
C ASN A 608 -8.92 14.05 -34.05
N ASP A 609 -7.91 14.84 -34.41
CA ASP A 609 -6.67 14.96 -33.62
C ASP A 609 -6.89 15.48 -32.20
N ASN A 610 -7.98 16.19 -31.97
CA ASN A 610 -8.29 16.81 -30.69
C ASN A 610 -9.41 16.10 -29.90
N MET A 611 -10.18 15.22 -30.56
CA MET A 611 -11.42 14.67 -30.00
C MET A 611 -11.45 13.14 -30.07
N ARG A 612 -11.90 12.52 -29.01
CA ARG A 612 -12.13 11.07 -28.94
C ARG A 612 -13.40 10.74 -28.17
N VAL A 613 -13.98 9.60 -28.47
CA VAL A 613 -15.06 8.98 -27.68
C VAL A 613 -14.63 7.58 -27.27
N TYR A 614 -15.03 7.17 -26.08
CA TYR A 614 -14.81 5.81 -25.64
C TYR A 614 -16.05 5.25 -24.94
N ALA A 615 -16.20 3.94 -25.01
CA ALA A 615 -17.17 3.21 -24.22
C ALA A 615 -16.57 1.93 -23.71
N SER A 616 -16.96 1.52 -22.53
CA SER A 616 -16.58 0.26 -21.93
C SER A 616 -17.71 -0.34 -21.11
N GLY A 617 -17.73 -1.66 -20.99
CA GLY A 617 -18.68 -2.40 -20.17
C GLY A 617 -18.07 -3.65 -19.59
N GLY A 618 -18.63 -4.13 -18.48
CA GLY A 618 -18.14 -5.34 -17.85
C GLY A 618 -19.09 -5.91 -16.81
N TYR A 619 -18.88 -7.20 -16.58
CA TYR A 619 -19.52 -7.98 -15.53
C TYR A 619 -18.44 -8.59 -14.64
N PHE A 620 -18.63 -8.49 -13.32
CA PHE A 620 -17.71 -8.96 -12.31
C PHE A 620 -18.43 -9.88 -11.33
N SER A 621 -17.80 -10.98 -10.99
CA SER A 621 -18.18 -11.88 -9.91
C SER A 621 -16.97 -12.03 -8.98
N LYS A 622 -16.99 -11.30 -7.85
CA LYS A 622 -15.92 -11.24 -6.86
C LYS A 622 -16.24 -12.18 -5.70
N GLN A 623 -15.29 -13.02 -5.36
CA GLN A 623 -15.38 -13.94 -4.22
C GLN A 623 -15.54 -13.16 -2.90
N PRO A 624 -16.18 -13.78 -1.87
CA PRO A 624 -16.30 -13.19 -0.55
C PRO A 624 -14.93 -12.99 0.11
N ILE A 625 -14.86 -12.16 1.14
CA ILE A 625 -13.68 -12.03 2.00
C ILE A 625 -13.74 -13.04 3.15
N PHE A 626 -12.62 -13.28 3.83
CA PHE A 626 -12.47 -14.28 4.89
C PHE A 626 -13.53 -14.17 5.99
N ASP A 627 -13.77 -12.96 6.51
CA ASP A 627 -14.73 -12.71 7.59
C ASP A 627 -16.19 -12.93 7.18
N ASN A 628 -16.50 -12.96 5.89
CA ASN A 628 -17.85 -13.28 5.39
C ASN A 628 -18.08 -14.78 5.30
N ILE A 629 -17.02 -15.58 5.40
CA ILE A 629 -17.07 -17.04 5.29
C ILE A 629 -17.07 -17.66 6.69
N PHE A 630 -16.22 -17.15 7.60
CA PHE A 630 -16.09 -17.64 8.96
C PHE A 630 -16.73 -16.65 9.93
N LEU A 631 -17.96 -16.97 10.38
CA LEU A 631 -18.76 -16.08 11.22
C LEU A 631 -18.24 -16.04 12.65
N ASN A 632 -18.40 -14.88 13.30
CA ASN A 632 -18.10 -14.66 14.75
C ASN A 632 -16.65 -14.96 15.15
N TYR A 633 -15.71 -14.92 14.19
CA TYR A 633 -14.28 -15.19 14.43
C TYR A 633 -13.98 -16.60 14.94
N VAL A 634 -14.84 -17.59 14.62
CA VAL A 634 -14.67 -19.02 14.94
C VAL A 634 -14.81 -19.86 13.68
N ASN A 635 -14.70 -21.19 13.78
CA ASN A 635 -14.81 -22.11 12.65
C ASN A 635 -16.25 -22.29 12.09
N ASN A 636 -17.16 -21.38 12.45
CA ASN A 636 -18.55 -21.42 11.99
C ASN A 636 -18.65 -20.91 10.54
N ILE A 637 -18.94 -21.81 9.62
CA ILE A 637 -19.02 -21.51 8.18
C ILE A 637 -20.37 -20.85 7.88
N ASN A 638 -20.33 -19.72 7.16
CA ASN A 638 -21.53 -19.06 6.66
C ASN A 638 -22.11 -19.81 5.47
N PRO A 639 -23.30 -20.44 5.58
CA PRO A 639 -23.92 -21.15 4.48
C PRO A 639 -24.38 -20.23 3.34
N ASP A 640 -24.57 -18.94 3.63
CA ASP A 640 -25.03 -17.94 2.66
C ASP A 640 -23.87 -17.14 2.04
N ALA A 641 -22.61 -17.56 2.28
CA ALA A 641 -21.46 -16.90 1.67
C ALA A 641 -21.53 -16.97 0.14
N ALA A 642 -21.59 -15.84 -0.53
CA ALA A 642 -21.76 -15.74 -1.96
C ALA A 642 -20.89 -14.65 -2.58
N ASN A 643 -20.65 -14.76 -3.88
CA ASN A 643 -19.93 -13.74 -4.63
C ASN A 643 -20.72 -12.43 -4.70
N GLN A 644 -20.01 -11.33 -4.60
CA GLN A 644 -20.50 -10.01 -4.98
C GLN A 644 -20.51 -9.89 -6.49
N THR A 645 -21.64 -9.52 -7.09
CA THR A 645 -21.75 -9.29 -8.54
C THR A 645 -21.92 -7.82 -8.85
N VAL A 646 -21.21 -7.35 -9.89
CA VAL A 646 -21.32 -5.96 -10.36
C VAL A 646 -21.38 -5.95 -11.89
N THR A 647 -22.35 -5.23 -12.43
CA THR A 647 -22.41 -4.90 -13.86
C THR A 647 -22.21 -3.39 -14.00
N ALA A 648 -21.31 -3.00 -14.89
CA ALA A 648 -20.99 -1.61 -15.11
C ALA A 648 -20.85 -1.28 -16.59
N ALA A 649 -21.24 -0.05 -16.96
CA ALA A 649 -21.04 0.51 -18.29
C ALA A 649 -20.55 1.95 -18.15
N GLU A 650 -19.70 2.39 -19.06
CA GLU A 650 -19.09 3.70 -19.07
C GLU A 650 -19.00 4.23 -20.49
N VAL A 651 -19.35 5.51 -20.67
CA VAL A 651 -19.16 6.24 -21.92
C VAL A 651 -18.45 7.54 -21.60
N GLY A 652 -17.49 7.91 -22.40
CA GLY A 652 -16.71 9.13 -22.20
C GLY A 652 -16.35 9.83 -23.50
N TYR A 653 -16.07 11.12 -23.35
CA TYR A 653 -15.59 12.00 -24.40
C TYR A 653 -14.34 12.71 -23.89
N GLY A 654 -13.33 12.82 -24.72
CA GLY A 654 -12.10 13.54 -24.43
C GLY A 654 -11.82 14.60 -25.48
N TYR A 655 -11.41 15.78 -25.03
CA TYR A 655 -10.94 16.89 -25.85
C TYR A 655 -9.52 17.31 -25.43
N PHE A 656 -8.65 17.51 -26.41
CA PHE A 656 -7.29 17.96 -26.19
C PHE A 656 -6.80 18.80 -27.38
N ASP A 657 -6.39 20.05 -27.12
CA ASP A 657 -5.85 20.95 -28.14
C ASP A 657 -4.43 21.50 -27.85
N GLY A 658 -3.73 20.91 -26.89
CA GLY A 658 -2.41 21.35 -26.39
C GLY A 658 -2.49 22.40 -25.28
N LYS A 659 -3.63 23.06 -25.09
CA LYS A 659 -3.87 24.04 -24.01
C LYS A 659 -4.91 23.55 -23.01
N ILE A 660 -5.94 22.87 -23.50
CA ILE A 660 -7.05 22.32 -22.71
C ILE A 660 -7.04 20.82 -22.85
N ASN A 661 -7.07 20.14 -21.71
CA ASN A 661 -7.31 18.71 -21.62
C ASN A 661 -8.57 18.51 -20.78
N ALA A 662 -9.64 18.02 -21.40
CA ALA A 662 -10.92 17.77 -20.76
C ALA A 662 -11.43 16.37 -21.09
N SER A 663 -11.92 15.65 -20.07
CA SER A 663 -12.53 14.33 -20.22
C SER A 663 -13.64 14.12 -19.20
#